data_d8e2239da926ee08bfa3513890591e09
#
_entry.id   d8e2239da926ee08bfa3513890591e09
#
_cell.length_a   1.000
_cell.length_b   1.000
_cell.length_c   1.000
_cell.angle_alpha   90.00
_cell.angle_beta   90.00
_cell.angle_gamma   90.00
#
_symmetry.space_group_name_H-M   'P 1'
#
loop_
_entity.id
_entity.type
_entity.pdbx_description
1 polymer ?
#
loop_
_entity_poly.entity_id
_entity_poly.type
_entity_poly.pdbx_seq_one_letter_code
_entity_poly.pdbx_strand_id
1 'polypeptide(L)'
;MSFLNSFMHWYLLIVYLNFSCTTALWPTFNQTKVQLLGLFRNRVNQSELDLRSNHTRAMFKAAILLSQQYNVKINGEYIGWRLIDSGGDVMNTFSETCKEMSASDIVGIVGPVYSREARVLAPFAAKLGVPMISYGATDPELSDRSTYPTFYRTIASDNGTALAITKLFLKYNWTSGIIIYQNDAFGIGGAQVISETLEDNNIIVQDMIVFDVVTLKIRGDLKNILMNSPSRIVILWADSVYATLVLQNALDSDVLGPHFTWILSVNAPLNSFHPMYHDKLIGILTVEHVVGPVIDAPINSTLLNAAYEIWQKYEPTSFPGPKYVHSYALFAFDATWSLIQSLQQLCSSSSSSSSSSSYVSFTNTSFCFDRLFLNSSSLLNQINRNSFLGVSGPVQFSSNHTDRTNGIYYIVNNVQQFDTNLAYIPVLVTSNEYLWKPLSQPSAIIWPGRSLTSPTSYAKLTGIILRIAIIEVAPFTIMAPMTDTNGQIKFVAVGYIPDLIEYLQNKMGFITNITCLPSTYLYNQLVDDIVNNRFDMIIGDVTVLAARREKVDFSASIFDNSLRMVTRAVPTTNFEWSAFLDPFPGLIWLSILGIILLSGLLISFYERKNNRKFISKQTLPQIGIGIYDSYGSMLGNASNFEINTVEGRILFLGIGFMSFIFISTYQANLTSDFTVVKTRGMISGLDDIKNGEVPPHRIGIVIESSIEDFFLREISAGKRTFYPLRSREEMFNQLLNNIIDVAIMDAGVLEYATTSIYCNLTLVGASFDQSAFGIMIPKNWLFQQVLDVTILSLREDGVFFKLKAKWFQTNYCSQSADSSTKVSFRQMGAPFAIFIVFVILSLLVFVFIRIFENCRKSHNNTFTRIISISTVSSDNDIISRL
;
A
#
# COMPACT_ATOMS: atom_id res chain seq x y z
N MET A 1 -8.85 -81.66 -51.87
CA MET A 1 -9.18 -80.34 -51.36
C MET A 1 -10.06 -80.38 -50.11
N SER A 2 -10.80 -81.41 -49.75
CA SER A 2 -11.64 -81.45 -48.55
C SER A 2 -10.83 -81.76 -47.23
N PHE A 3 -9.66 -82.47 -47.37
CA PHE A 3 -8.82 -82.83 -46.21
C PHE A 3 -7.95 -81.66 -45.67
N LEU A 4 -7.58 -80.71 -46.55
CA LEU A 4 -6.79 -79.50 -46.15
C LEU A 4 -7.68 -78.49 -45.41
N ASN A 5 -8.94 -78.34 -45.77
CA ASN A 5 -9.88 -77.44 -45.11
C ASN A 5 -10.25 -77.87 -43.68
N SER A 6 -10.32 -79.22 -43.47
CA SER A 6 -10.61 -79.74 -42.12
C SER A 6 -9.41 -79.62 -41.19
N PHE A 7 -8.18 -79.77 -41.70
CA PHE A 7 -6.94 -79.53 -40.91
C PHE A 7 -6.70 -78.04 -40.55
N MET A 8 -7.07 -77.15 -41.47
CA MET A 8 -7.00 -75.75 -41.21
C MET A 8 -8.05 -75.28 -40.22
N HIS A 9 -9.24 -75.87 -40.23
CA HIS A 9 -10.27 -75.60 -39.20
C HIS A 9 -9.88 -76.11 -37.81
N TRP A 10 -9.26 -77.31 -37.72
CA TRP A 10 -8.73 -77.86 -36.46
C TRP A 10 -7.49 -77.10 -35.98
N TYR A 11 -6.64 -76.62 -36.85
CA TYR A 11 -5.50 -75.77 -36.44
C TYR A 11 -5.92 -74.36 -36.00
N LEU A 12 -6.90 -73.82 -36.68
CA LEU A 12 -7.53 -72.56 -36.22
C LEU A 12 -8.31 -72.74 -34.90
N LEU A 13 -8.96 -73.94 -34.67
CA LEU A 13 -9.61 -74.16 -33.40
C LEU A 13 -8.62 -74.44 -32.27
N ILE A 14 -7.50 -75.13 -32.51
CA ILE A 14 -6.41 -75.32 -31.56
C ILE A 14 -5.66 -73.97 -31.28
N VAL A 15 -5.47 -73.17 -32.28
CA VAL A 15 -4.90 -71.83 -32.10
C VAL A 15 -5.89 -70.92 -31.37
N TYR A 16 -7.19 -71.01 -31.64
CA TYR A 16 -8.23 -70.28 -30.93
C TYR A 16 -8.41 -70.77 -29.48
N LEU A 17 -8.24 -72.05 -29.21
CA LEU A 17 -8.26 -72.66 -27.88
C LEU A 17 -6.94 -72.37 -27.09
N ASN A 18 -5.82 -72.22 -27.74
CA ASN A 18 -4.53 -71.80 -27.10
C ASN A 18 -4.34 -70.30 -26.96
N PHE A 19 -5.18 -69.48 -27.60
CA PHE A 19 -5.24 -68.03 -27.40
C PHE A 19 -6.38 -67.61 -26.47
N SER A 20 -7.10 -68.58 -25.84
CA SER A 20 -7.77 -68.29 -24.60
C SER A 20 -6.67 -68.02 -23.55
N CYS A 21 -6.05 -66.89 -23.61
CA CYS A 21 -5.35 -66.32 -22.49
C CYS A 21 -6.36 -66.32 -21.34
N THR A 22 -6.29 -67.38 -20.53
CA THR A 22 -7.02 -67.39 -19.27
C THR A 22 -6.45 -66.25 -18.44
N THR A 23 -6.98 -65.01 -18.67
CA THR A 23 -6.90 -64.00 -17.64
C THR A 23 -7.41 -64.66 -16.38
N ALA A 24 -6.53 -64.91 -15.45
CA ALA A 24 -6.89 -65.48 -14.17
C ALA A 24 -7.81 -64.46 -13.50
N LEU A 25 -9.12 -64.68 -13.61
CA LEU A 25 -10.12 -63.83 -12.96
C LEU A 25 -9.88 -63.92 -11.45
N TRP A 26 -10.03 -62.78 -10.79
CA TRP A 26 -9.98 -62.74 -9.33
C TRP A 26 -10.91 -63.79 -8.76
N PRO A 27 -10.46 -64.64 -7.79
CA PRO A 27 -11.30 -65.65 -7.20
C PRO A 27 -12.56 -65.06 -6.56
N THR A 28 -13.74 -65.57 -6.86
CA THR A 28 -14.97 -65.11 -6.23
C THR A 28 -15.21 -65.84 -4.93
N PHE A 29 -15.07 -65.18 -3.77
CA PHE A 29 -15.30 -65.78 -2.44
C PHE A 29 -16.69 -65.40 -1.89
N ASN A 30 -17.73 -65.50 -2.72
CA ASN A 30 -19.11 -65.19 -2.32
C ASN A 30 -19.67 -66.15 -1.26
N GLN A 31 -18.95 -67.19 -0.86
CA GLN A 31 -19.42 -68.25 0.08
C GLN A 31 -18.70 -68.20 1.45
N THR A 32 -17.70 -67.32 1.64
CA THR A 32 -17.07 -67.17 2.96
C THR A 32 -18.00 -66.41 3.89
N LYS A 33 -18.15 -66.90 5.16
CA LYS A 33 -18.99 -66.17 6.15
C LYS A 33 -18.40 -64.84 6.62
N VAL A 34 -17.08 -64.76 6.69
CA VAL A 34 -16.37 -63.52 7.15
C VAL A 34 -15.93 -62.73 5.95
N GLN A 35 -16.42 -61.50 5.83
CA GLN A 35 -16.13 -60.62 4.67
C GLN A 35 -15.71 -59.21 5.08
N LEU A 36 -14.85 -58.60 4.27
CA LEU A 36 -14.54 -57.16 4.30
C LEU A 36 -15.29 -56.45 3.17
N LEU A 37 -15.83 -55.27 3.46
CA LEU A 37 -16.50 -54.42 2.49
C LEU A 37 -15.55 -53.35 1.99
N GLY A 38 -15.33 -53.30 0.68
CA GLY A 38 -14.54 -52.28 0.02
C GLY A 38 -15.42 -51.25 -0.68
N LEU A 39 -15.23 -49.98 -0.38
CA LEU A 39 -15.91 -48.84 -1.00
C LEU A 39 -14.95 -48.13 -1.96
N PHE A 40 -15.11 -48.39 -3.27
CA PHE A 40 -14.23 -47.90 -4.32
C PHE A 40 -15.04 -47.34 -5.49
N ARG A 41 -14.58 -46.26 -6.08
CA ARG A 41 -15.21 -45.69 -7.28
C ARG A 41 -15.06 -46.59 -8.48
N ASN A 42 -16.13 -46.88 -9.19
CA ASN A 42 -16.15 -47.76 -10.35
C ASN A 42 -16.74 -47.10 -11.59
N ARG A 43 -16.05 -46.04 -12.12
CA ARG A 43 -16.43 -45.44 -13.41
C ARG A 43 -15.47 -45.85 -14.50
N VAL A 44 -16.02 -46.18 -15.68
CA VAL A 44 -15.32 -46.78 -16.83
C VAL A 44 -14.76 -45.75 -17.80
N ASN A 45 -14.57 -44.54 -17.41
CA ASN A 45 -13.95 -43.51 -18.25
C ASN A 45 -12.43 -43.47 -18.01
N GLN A 46 -11.59 -43.43 -19.05
CA GLN A 46 -10.12 -43.47 -18.96
C GLN A 46 -9.51 -42.19 -18.33
N SER A 47 -10.10 -41.65 -17.30
CA SER A 47 -9.57 -40.51 -16.58
C SER A 47 -8.52 -40.94 -15.56
N GLU A 48 -7.63 -40.05 -15.16
CA GLU A 48 -6.63 -40.27 -14.10
C GLU A 48 -7.26 -40.74 -12.78
N LEU A 49 -8.47 -40.25 -12.48
CA LEU A 49 -9.27 -40.65 -11.32
C LEU A 49 -9.72 -42.08 -11.39
N ASP A 50 -9.98 -42.62 -12.57
CA ASP A 50 -10.39 -43.99 -12.75
C ASP A 50 -9.21 -44.97 -12.63
N LEU A 51 -8.02 -44.54 -13.07
CA LEU A 51 -6.77 -45.28 -12.83
C LEU A 51 -6.47 -45.38 -11.32
N ARG A 52 -6.60 -44.28 -10.58
CA ARG A 52 -6.44 -44.24 -9.13
C ARG A 52 -7.35 -45.24 -8.43
N SER A 53 -8.61 -45.31 -8.84
CA SER A 53 -9.62 -46.20 -8.26
C SER A 53 -9.33 -47.67 -8.58
N ASN A 54 -8.90 -47.97 -9.79
CA ASN A 54 -8.51 -49.34 -10.18
C ASN A 54 -7.31 -49.84 -9.37
N HIS A 55 -6.32 -48.97 -9.12
CA HIS A 55 -5.15 -49.30 -8.30
C HIS A 55 -5.56 -49.60 -6.83
N THR A 56 -6.42 -48.78 -6.23
CA THR A 56 -6.88 -48.97 -4.84
C THR A 56 -7.67 -50.24 -4.68
N ARG A 57 -8.58 -50.54 -5.61
CA ARG A 57 -9.38 -51.78 -5.61
C ARG A 57 -8.51 -53.05 -5.78
N ALA A 58 -7.51 -53.02 -6.65
CA ALA A 58 -6.59 -54.11 -6.87
C ALA A 58 -5.76 -54.43 -5.62
N MET A 59 -5.22 -53.41 -4.95
CA MET A 59 -4.44 -53.58 -3.73
C MET A 59 -5.26 -54.01 -2.53
N PHE A 60 -6.54 -53.60 -2.42
CA PHE A 60 -7.48 -54.16 -1.45
C PHE A 60 -7.66 -55.66 -1.64
N LYS A 61 -7.95 -56.15 -2.88
CA LYS A 61 -8.07 -57.58 -3.18
C LYS A 61 -6.77 -58.33 -2.95
N ALA A 62 -5.62 -57.73 -3.34
CA ALA A 62 -4.31 -58.32 -3.13
C ALA A 62 -4.00 -58.54 -1.64
N ALA A 63 -4.36 -57.62 -0.75
CA ALA A 63 -4.19 -57.77 0.69
C ALA A 63 -4.98 -58.99 1.24
N ILE A 64 -6.23 -59.16 0.79
CA ILE A 64 -7.06 -60.27 1.24
C ILE A 64 -6.53 -61.61 0.70
N LEU A 65 -6.14 -61.70 -0.58
CA LEU A 65 -5.54 -62.93 -1.13
C LEU A 65 -4.20 -63.27 -0.47
N LEU A 66 -3.40 -62.26 -0.15
CA LEU A 66 -2.14 -62.45 0.55
C LEU A 66 -2.36 -63.03 1.96
N SER A 67 -3.42 -62.58 2.65
CA SER A 67 -3.80 -63.18 3.96
C SER A 67 -4.12 -64.64 3.85
N GLN A 68 -4.78 -65.09 2.75
CA GLN A 68 -5.07 -66.50 2.50
C GLN A 68 -3.80 -67.30 2.18
N GLN A 69 -2.84 -66.71 1.43
CA GLN A 69 -1.53 -67.32 1.20
C GLN A 69 -0.74 -67.55 2.51
N TYR A 70 -0.89 -66.62 3.45
CA TYR A 70 -0.30 -66.74 4.79
C TYR A 70 -1.14 -67.55 5.74
N ASN A 71 -2.15 -68.23 5.23
CA ASN A 71 -3.08 -69.16 5.98
C ASN A 71 -3.77 -68.47 7.16
N VAL A 72 -4.07 -67.15 7.04
CA VAL A 72 -4.80 -66.38 8.05
C VAL A 72 -6.27 -66.76 7.99
N LYS A 73 -6.77 -67.41 9.06
CA LYS A 73 -8.16 -67.87 9.19
C LYS A 73 -8.82 -67.19 10.39
N ILE A 74 -10.05 -66.72 10.20
CA ILE A 74 -10.92 -66.18 11.24
C ILE A 74 -12.10 -67.21 11.47
N ASN A 75 -12.27 -67.63 12.70
CA ASN A 75 -13.20 -68.68 12.99
C ASN A 75 -13.08 -69.99 12.10
N GLY A 76 -11.85 -70.26 11.65
CA GLY A 76 -11.59 -71.42 10.77
C GLY A 76 -11.84 -71.21 9.28
N GLU A 77 -12.32 -69.97 8.88
CA GLU A 77 -12.64 -69.67 7.52
C GLU A 77 -11.65 -68.58 6.99
N TYR A 78 -11.41 -68.57 5.70
CA TYR A 78 -10.67 -67.46 5.04
C TYR A 78 -11.55 -66.25 4.91
N ILE A 79 -10.89 -65.00 4.88
CA ILE A 79 -11.58 -63.77 4.71
C ILE A 79 -11.93 -63.60 3.22
N GLY A 80 -13.16 -63.19 2.94
CA GLY A 80 -13.64 -62.79 1.61
C GLY A 80 -13.84 -61.30 1.50
N TRP A 81 -14.39 -60.85 0.38
CA TRP A 81 -14.68 -59.43 0.15
C TRP A 81 -16.00 -59.19 -0.58
N ARG A 82 -16.56 -58.00 -0.33
CA ARG A 82 -17.60 -57.35 -1.12
C ARG A 82 -17.12 -55.99 -1.62
N LEU A 83 -17.63 -55.55 -2.77
CA LEU A 83 -17.26 -54.28 -3.36
C LEU A 83 -18.50 -53.48 -3.68
N ILE A 84 -18.48 -52.19 -3.34
CA ILE A 84 -19.52 -51.23 -3.66
C ILE A 84 -18.89 -50.10 -4.44
N ASP A 85 -19.61 -49.56 -5.42
CA ASP A 85 -19.24 -48.32 -6.12
C ASP A 85 -19.59 -47.11 -5.27
N SER A 86 -18.56 -46.42 -4.77
CA SER A 86 -18.66 -45.14 -4.06
C SER A 86 -18.41 -44.03 -5.06
N GLY A 87 -19.39 -43.75 -5.91
CA GLY A 87 -19.23 -42.78 -7.02
C GLY A 87 -19.36 -41.32 -6.65
N GLY A 88 -19.38 -40.94 -5.35
CA GLY A 88 -19.60 -39.59 -4.87
C GLY A 88 -21.07 -39.26 -4.59
N ASP A 89 -22.01 -40.14 -4.92
CA ASP A 89 -23.42 -40.08 -4.50
C ASP A 89 -23.56 -40.73 -3.13
N VAL A 90 -23.66 -39.87 -2.10
CA VAL A 90 -23.72 -40.30 -0.69
C VAL A 90 -24.90 -41.20 -0.41
N MET A 91 -26.07 -40.92 -0.98
CA MET A 91 -27.30 -41.68 -0.73
C MET A 91 -27.27 -43.04 -1.38
N ASN A 92 -26.75 -43.14 -2.60
CA ASN A 92 -26.56 -44.41 -3.29
C ASN A 92 -25.53 -45.29 -2.57
N THR A 93 -24.37 -44.70 -2.20
CA THR A 93 -23.33 -45.41 -1.44
C THR A 93 -23.86 -45.94 -0.11
N PHE A 94 -24.66 -45.14 0.60
CA PHE A 94 -25.31 -45.57 1.85
C PHE A 94 -26.29 -46.71 1.64
N SER A 95 -27.17 -46.60 0.65
CA SER A 95 -28.16 -47.62 0.30
C SER A 95 -27.52 -48.98 -0.01
N GLU A 96 -26.50 -48.96 -0.88
CA GLU A 96 -25.79 -50.19 -1.25
C GLU A 96 -25.01 -50.78 -0.06
N THR A 97 -24.40 -49.92 0.78
CA THR A 97 -23.73 -50.37 2.03
C THR A 97 -24.71 -51.05 2.96
N CYS A 98 -25.89 -50.47 3.19
CA CYS A 98 -26.92 -51.07 4.01
C CYS A 98 -27.39 -52.43 3.46
N LYS A 99 -27.56 -52.56 2.15
CA LYS A 99 -27.92 -53.78 1.46
C LYS A 99 -26.87 -54.88 1.67
N GLU A 100 -25.59 -54.62 1.46
CA GLU A 100 -24.52 -55.60 1.66
C GLU A 100 -24.35 -55.99 3.14
N MET A 101 -24.46 -54.99 4.06
CA MET A 101 -24.45 -55.27 5.50
C MET A 101 -25.62 -56.19 5.96
N SER A 102 -26.78 -56.12 5.29
CA SER A 102 -27.90 -57.01 5.55
C SER A 102 -27.68 -58.46 5.03
N ALA A 103 -26.96 -58.59 3.91
CA ALA A 103 -26.81 -59.84 3.18
C ALA A 103 -25.59 -60.64 3.62
N SER A 104 -24.59 -60.08 4.28
CA SER A 104 -23.31 -60.76 4.56
C SER A 104 -22.74 -60.35 5.94
N ASP A 105 -21.90 -61.23 6.55
CA ASP A 105 -21.19 -60.98 7.80
C ASP A 105 -19.96 -60.09 7.51
N ILE A 106 -20.17 -58.77 7.42
CA ILE A 106 -19.13 -57.78 7.15
C ILE A 106 -18.51 -57.33 8.46
N VAL A 107 -17.24 -57.71 8.69
CA VAL A 107 -16.50 -57.44 9.94
C VAL A 107 -15.65 -56.18 9.90
N GLY A 108 -15.57 -55.50 8.76
CA GLY A 108 -14.83 -54.28 8.57
C GLY A 108 -15.10 -53.64 7.22
N ILE A 109 -15.00 -52.30 7.17
CA ILE A 109 -15.21 -51.52 5.96
C ILE A 109 -13.89 -50.84 5.60
N VAL A 110 -13.47 -50.91 4.33
CA VAL A 110 -12.30 -50.19 3.78
C VAL A 110 -12.78 -49.10 2.82
N GLY A 111 -12.44 -47.87 3.10
CA GLY A 111 -12.98 -46.71 2.44
C GLY A 111 -14.00 -45.95 3.31
N PRO A 112 -14.74 -45.00 2.73
CA PRO A 112 -14.69 -44.51 1.35
C PRO A 112 -13.52 -43.57 1.10
N VAL A 113 -13.35 -43.08 -0.13
CA VAL A 113 -12.33 -42.09 -0.49
C VAL A 113 -12.80 -40.70 -0.17
N TYR A 114 -14.08 -40.38 -0.29
CA TYR A 114 -14.62 -39.03 -0.11
C TYR A 114 -15.06 -38.77 1.33
N SER A 115 -14.61 -37.61 1.87
CA SER A 115 -14.97 -37.16 3.23
C SER A 115 -16.48 -37.01 3.42
N ARG A 116 -17.22 -36.54 2.40
CA ARG A 116 -18.68 -36.37 2.45
C ARG A 116 -19.42 -37.72 2.61
N GLU A 117 -18.88 -38.77 2.03
CA GLU A 117 -19.43 -40.14 2.22
C GLU A 117 -19.04 -40.69 3.60
N ALA A 118 -17.79 -40.46 4.04
CA ALA A 118 -17.31 -40.89 5.34
C ALA A 118 -18.10 -40.26 6.49
N ARG A 119 -18.47 -38.97 6.42
CA ARG A 119 -19.31 -38.33 7.45
C ARG A 119 -20.67 -38.96 7.65
N VAL A 120 -21.24 -39.57 6.62
CA VAL A 120 -22.54 -40.25 6.70
C VAL A 120 -22.38 -41.73 7.08
N LEU A 121 -21.36 -42.39 6.51
CA LEU A 121 -21.18 -43.83 6.73
C LEU A 121 -20.53 -44.16 8.07
N ALA A 122 -19.66 -43.34 8.62
CA ALA A 122 -18.97 -43.60 9.87
C ALA A 122 -19.93 -43.68 11.09
N PRO A 123 -20.91 -42.80 11.29
CA PRO A 123 -21.93 -42.92 12.32
C PRO A 123 -22.79 -44.20 12.13
N PHE A 124 -23.11 -44.56 10.88
CA PHE A 124 -23.82 -45.82 10.60
C PHE A 124 -22.98 -47.02 11.00
N ALA A 125 -21.69 -47.07 10.59
CA ALA A 125 -20.78 -48.14 10.98
C ALA A 125 -20.58 -48.21 12.51
N ALA A 126 -20.54 -47.04 13.18
CA ALA A 126 -20.46 -46.94 14.63
C ALA A 126 -21.70 -47.56 15.32
N LYS A 127 -22.90 -47.31 14.80
CA LYS A 127 -24.13 -47.93 15.29
C LYS A 127 -24.10 -49.46 15.18
N LEU A 128 -23.52 -49.99 14.11
CA LEU A 128 -23.39 -51.42 13.89
C LEU A 128 -22.21 -52.04 14.67
N GLY A 129 -21.33 -51.22 15.22
CA GLY A 129 -20.11 -51.66 15.87
C GLY A 129 -19.02 -52.17 14.89
N VAL A 130 -19.11 -51.84 13.61
CA VAL A 130 -18.19 -52.34 12.58
C VAL A 130 -17.09 -51.27 12.35
N PRO A 131 -15.79 -51.60 12.45
CA PRO A 131 -14.72 -50.66 12.16
C PRO A 131 -14.71 -50.29 10.69
N MET A 132 -14.48 -48.99 10.45
CA MET A 132 -14.29 -48.41 9.13
C MET A 132 -12.92 -47.78 9.04
N ILE A 133 -12.08 -48.20 8.08
CA ILE A 133 -10.75 -47.61 7.85
C ILE A 133 -10.73 -46.99 6.47
N SER A 134 -10.72 -45.62 6.43
CA SER A 134 -10.63 -44.89 5.18
C SER A 134 -9.17 -44.76 4.70
N TYR A 135 -9.01 -44.86 3.39
CA TYR A 135 -7.70 -44.62 2.71
C TYR A 135 -7.63 -43.27 2.00
N GLY A 136 -8.68 -42.44 2.10
CA GLY A 136 -8.77 -41.24 1.31
C GLY A 136 -9.50 -40.04 1.95
N ALA A 137 -10.36 -40.27 2.96
CA ALA A 137 -11.10 -39.20 3.62
C ALA A 137 -10.20 -38.42 4.60
N THR A 138 -9.89 -37.18 4.28
CA THR A 138 -8.92 -36.35 5.00
C THR A 138 -9.53 -35.28 5.88
N ASP A 139 -10.85 -35.06 5.80
CA ASP A 139 -11.58 -34.02 6.55
C ASP A 139 -11.21 -34.01 8.05
N PRO A 140 -10.82 -32.86 8.62
CA PRO A 140 -10.42 -32.72 10.01
C PRO A 140 -11.49 -33.13 11.03
N GLU A 141 -12.78 -32.93 10.73
CA GLU A 141 -13.88 -33.26 11.61
C GLU A 141 -13.92 -34.77 11.93
N LEU A 142 -13.50 -35.59 10.97
CA LEU A 142 -13.41 -37.04 11.14
C LEU A 142 -12.33 -37.48 12.15
N SER A 143 -11.47 -36.55 12.63
CA SER A 143 -10.44 -36.85 13.65
C SER A 143 -11.02 -37.03 15.05
N ASP A 144 -12.26 -36.60 15.29
CA ASP A 144 -12.90 -36.70 16.60
C ASP A 144 -13.35 -38.10 16.91
N ARG A 145 -12.63 -38.76 17.82
CA ARG A 145 -12.93 -40.11 18.29
C ARG A 145 -14.28 -40.20 19.03
N SER A 146 -14.73 -39.12 19.65
CA SER A 146 -16.00 -39.10 20.41
C SER A 146 -17.21 -39.18 19.46
N THR A 147 -17.12 -38.51 18.35
CA THR A 147 -18.16 -38.47 17.31
C THR A 147 -18.07 -39.69 16.39
N TYR A 148 -16.85 -40.14 16.08
CA TYR A 148 -16.60 -41.24 15.14
C TYR A 148 -15.85 -42.42 15.81
N PRO A 149 -16.46 -43.14 16.77
CA PRO A 149 -15.76 -44.12 17.63
C PRO A 149 -15.21 -45.37 16.91
N THR A 150 -15.75 -45.73 15.75
CA THR A 150 -15.33 -46.90 14.95
C THR A 150 -14.57 -46.50 13.68
N PHE A 151 -14.37 -45.19 13.44
CA PHE A 151 -13.68 -44.69 12.24
C PHE A 151 -12.18 -44.62 12.48
N TYR A 152 -11.42 -44.94 11.44
CA TYR A 152 -9.96 -44.85 11.35
C TYR A 152 -9.57 -44.42 9.95
N ARG A 153 -8.33 -43.92 9.77
CA ARG A 153 -7.78 -43.67 8.44
C ARG A 153 -6.29 -43.92 8.36
N THR A 154 -5.85 -44.48 7.22
CA THR A 154 -4.43 -44.70 6.91
C THR A 154 -3.78 -43.51 6.23
N ILE A 155 -4.57 -42.60 5.61
CA ILE A 155 -4.13 -41.32 5.09
C ILE A 155 -4.13 -40.27 6.22
N ALA A 156 -3.26 -39.27 6.11
CA ALA A 156 -3.22 -38.17 7.07
C ALA A 156 -4.45 -37.27 6.98
N SER A 157 -4.80 -36.67 8.12
CA SER A 157 -5.80 -35.59 8.19
C SER A 157 -5.32 -34.32 7.51
N ASP A 158 -6.26 -33.48 7.07
CA ASP A 158 -5.97 -32.15 6.55
C ASP A 158 -5.32 -31.24 7.59
N ASN A 159 -5.45 -31.51 8.91
CA ASN A 159 -4.65 -30.87 9.95
C ASN A 159 -3.14 -30.97 9.68
N GLY A 160 -2.68 -32.15 9.25
CA GLY A 160 -1.28 -32.33 8.90
C GLY A 160 -0.88 -31.62 7.61
N THR A 161 -1.79 -31.56 6.64
CA THR A 161 -1.55 -30.83 5.38
C THR A 161 -1.52 -29.32 5.64
N ALA A 162 -2.40 -28.78 6.49
CA ALA A 162 -2.37 -27.39 6.92
C ALA A 162 -1.03 -27.03 7.57
N LEU A 163 -0.54 -27.91 8.48
CA LEU A 163 0.79 -27.73 9.08
C LEU A 163 1.91 -27.80 8.04
N ALA A 164 1.83 -28.69 7.05
CA ALA A 164 2.81 -28.78 5.97
C ALA A 164 2.84 -27.50 5.13
N ILE A 165 1.67 -26.95 4.77
CA ILE A 165 1.56 -25.66 4.07
C ILE A 165 2.13 -24.53 4.91
N THR A 166 1.79 -24.45 6.20
CA THR A 166 2.33 -23.45 7.12
C THR A 166 3.86 -23.51 7.22
N LYS A 167 4.43 -24.72 7.33
CA LYS A 167 5.89 -24.89 7.27
C LYS A 167 6.50 -24.41 5.95
N LEU A 168 5.76 -24.47 4.83
CA LEU A 168 6.21 -23.92 3.54
C LEU A 168 6.22 -22.38 3.57
N PHE A 169 5.19 -21.77 4.13
CA PHE A 169 5.15 -20.31 4.34
C PHE A 169 6.32 -19.82 5.21
N LEU A 170 6.58 -20.51 6.32
CA LEU A 170 7.71 -20.17 7.21
C LEU A 170 9.05 -20.34 6.51
N LYS A 171 9.23 -21.40 5.70
CA LYS A 171 10.47 -21.65 4.94
C LYS A 171 10.81 -20.50 3.99
N TYR A 172 9.81 -19.87 3.35
CA TYR A 172 9.99 -18.80 2.38
C TYR A 172 9.69 -17.41 2.94
N ASN A 173 9.48 -17.29 4.26
CA ASN A 173 9.14 -16.04 4.95
C ASN A 173 7.90 -15.35 4.34
N TRP A 174 6.90 -16.13 3.93
CA TRP A 174 5.63 -15.60 3.48
C TRP A 174 4.77 -15.23 4.68
N THR A 175 4.29 -14.00 4.71
CA THR A 175 3.55 -13.42 5.85
C THR A 175 2.05 -13.33 5.60
N SER A 176 1.59 -13.58 4.37
CA SER A 176 0.17 -13.56 4.03
C SER A 176 -0.18 -14.52 2.90
N GLY A 177 -1.43 -14.98 2.87
CA GLY A 177 -1.97 -15.85 1.85
C GLY A 177 -3.44 -15.59 1.56
N ILE A 178 -3.93 -16.13 0.43
CA ILE A 178 -5.33 -16.14 0.00
C ILE A 178 -5.75 -17.61 -0.11
N ILE A 179 -6.94 -17.99 0.35
CA ILE A 179 -7.44 -19.36 0.26
C ILE A 179 -8.63 -19.40 -0.68
N ILE A 180 -8.55 -20.23 -1.72
CA ILE A 180 -9.67 -20.54 -2.61
C ILE A 180 -10.08 -21.98 -2.31
N TYR A 181 -11.34 -22.25 -2.02
CA TYR A 181 -11.80 -23.57 -1.60
C TYR A 181 -13.18 -23.95 -2.16
N GLN A 182 -13.41 -25.25 -2.36
CA GLN A 182 -14.72 -25.78 -2.75
C GLN A 182 -15.67 -25.85 -1.54
N ASN A 183 -16.96 -25.63 -1.75
CA ASN A 183 -17.96 -25.51 -0.67
C ASN A 183 -18.60 -26.85 -0.24
N ASP A 184 -17.81 -27.92 -0.13
CA ASP A 184 -18.26 -29.20 0.45
C ASP A 184 -17.49 -29.53 1.75
N ALA A 185 -17.76 -30.69 2.33
CA ALA A 185 -17.14 -31.13 3.58
C ALA A 185 -15.60 -31.13 3.53
N PHE A 186 -15.00 -31.55 2.42
CA PHE A 186 -13.54 -31.52 2.23
C PHE A 186 -13.03 -30.10 2.15
N GLY A 187 -13.66 -29.26 1.29
CA GLY A 187 -13.20 -27.92 1.03
C GLY A 187 -13.33 -27.00 2.24
N ILE A 188 -14.50 -27.00 2.89
CA ILE A 188 -14.77 -26.13 4.05
C ILE A 188 -13.87 -26.52 5.23
N GLY A 189 -13.82 -27.82 5.58
CA GLY A 189 -13.05 -28.31 6.72
C GLY A 189 -11.54 -28.03 6.56
N GLY A 190 -10.99 -28.34 5.38
CA GLY A 190 -9.57 -28.11 5.09
C GLY A 190 -9.21 -26.61 5.05
N ALA A 191 -10.03 -25.77 4.40
CA ALA A 191 -9.79 -24.34 4.33
C ALA A 191 -9.80 -23.68 5.71
N GLN A 192 -10.72 -24.07 6.57
CA GLN A 192 -10.81 -23.55 7.94
C GLN A 192 -9.55 -23.90 8.74
N VAL A 193 -9.14 -25.16 8.73
CA VAL A 193 -7.94 -25.57 9.46
C VAL A 193 -6.66 -24.93 8.92
N ILE A 194 -6.57 -24.71 7.60
CA ILE A 194 -5.45 -23.99 7.02
C ILE A 194 -5.44 -22.54 7.52
N SER A 195 -6.60 -21.85 7.53
CA SER A 195 -6.70 -20.48 8.03
C SER A 195 -6.28 -20.39 9.50
N GLU A 196 -6.84 -21.24 10.36
CA GLU A 196 -6.51 -21.29 11.78
C GLU A 196 -5.02 -21.58 12.01
N THR A 197 -4.45 -22.57 11.30
CA THR A 197 -3.03 -22.93 11.45
C THR A 197 -2.08 -21.82 10.96
N LEU A 198 -2.44 -21.09 9.91
CA LEU A 198 -1.68 -19.95 9.42
C LEU A 198 -1.73 -18.80 10.42
N GLU A 199 -2.92 -18.46 10.93
CA GLU A 199 -3.13 -17.40 11.92
C GLU A 199 -2.40 -17.65 13.23
N ASP A 200 -2.42 -18.91 13.72
CA ASP A 200 -1.66 -19.35 14.91
C ASP A 200 -0.14 -19.15 14.76
N ASN A 201 0.35 -19.11 13.52
CA ASN A 201 1.76 -18.84 13.20
C ASN A 201 2.01 -17.40 12.72
N ASN A 202 1.11 -16.46 13.00
CA ASN A 202 1.19 -15.04 12.62
C ASN A 202 1.26 -14.80 11.10
N ILE A 203 0.64 -15.66 10.31
CA ILE A 203 0.50 -15.51 8.85
C ILE A 203 -0.94 -15.10 8.56
N ILE A 204 -1.11 -13.95 7.90
CA ILE A 204 -2.43 -13.35 7.70
C ILE A 204 -3.13 -14.00 6.51
N VAL A 205 -4.36 -14.51 6.72
CA VAL A 205 -5.24 -14.91 5.62
C VAL A 205 -6.02 -13.67 5.18
N GLN A 206 -5.73 -13.18 3.98
CA GLN A 206 -6.30 -11.93 3.47
C GLN A 206 -7.73 -12.12 2.97
N ASP A 207 -7.96 -13.21 2.23
CA ASP A 207 -9.25 -13.50 1.61
C ASP A 207 -9.52 -15.00 1.62
N MET A 208 -10.79 -15.39 1.80
CA MET A 208 -11.29 -16.75 1.63
C MET A 208 -12.35 -16.77 0.53
N ILE A 209 -11.99 -17.33 -0.63
CA ILE A 209 -12.81 -17.32 -1.85
C ILE A 209 -13.48 -18.67 -2.03
N VAL A 210 -14.79 -18.68 -2.23
CA VAL A 210 -15.59 -19.90 -2.38
C VAL A 210 -15.75 -20.26 -3.85
N PHE A 211 -15.40 -21.52 -4.19
CA PHE A 211 -15.83 -22.18 -5.41
C PHE A 211 -17.07 -23.03 -5.12
N ASP A 212 -18.17 -22.72 -5.79
CA ASP A 212 -19.44 -23.41 -5.60
C ASP A 212 -19.51 -24.66 -6.47
N VAL A 213 -19.53 -25.84 -5.84
CA VAL A 213 -19.52 -27.15 -6.53
C VAL A 213 -20.83 -27.47 -7.27
N VAL A 214 -21.92 -26.75 -6.95
CA VAL A 214 -23.22 -26.94 -7.59
C VAL A 214 -23.31 -26.12 -8.86
N THR A 215 -22.94 -24.84 -8.78
CA THR A 215 -22.98 -23.92 -9.93
C THR A 215 -21.72 -23.99 -10.79
N LEU A 216 -20.66 -24.66 -10.32
CA LEU A 216 -19.32 -24.74 -10.92
C LEU A 216 -18.69 -23.38 -11.19
N LYS A 217 -18.93 -22.41 -10.30
CA LYS A 217 -18.44 -21.03 -10.42
C LYS A 217 -17.79 -20.54 -9.13
N ILE A 218 -16.84 -19.65 -9.28
CA ILE A 218 -16.28 -18.88 -8.16
C ILE A 218 -17.30 -17.81 -7.76
N ARG A 219 -17.53 -17.64 -6.46
CA ARG A 219 -18.37 -16.57 -5.93
C ARG A 219 -17.60 -15.24 -5.98
N GLY A 220 -18.09 -14.33 -6.84
CA GLY A 220 -17.48 -13.02 -7.07
C GLY A 220 -16.56 -12.99 -8.29
N ASP A 221 -15.93 -11.84 -8.51
CA ASP A 221 -14.96 -11.63 -9.58
C ASP A 221 -13.55 -11.99 -9.09
N LEU A 222 -13.05 -13.14 -9.50
CA LEU A 222 -11.73 -13.65 -9.10
C LEU A 222 -10.62 -12.64 -9.41
N LYS A 223 -10.65 -12.03 -10.60
CA LYS A 223 -9.64 -11.03 -11.00
C LYS A 223 -9.62 -9.86 -10.04
N ASN A 224 -10.79 -9.31 -9.76
CA ASN A 224 -10.91 -8.12 -8.94
C ASN A 224 -10.49 -8.40 -7.49
N ILE A 225 -10.86 -9.57 -6.93
CA ILE A 225 -10.50 -9.95 -5.57
C ILE A 225 -8.98 -10.14 -5.46
N LEU A 226 -8.36 -10.92 -6.37
CA LEU A 226 -6.93 -11.21 -6.32
C LEU A 226 -6.07 -9.96 -6.58
N MET A 227 -6.48 -9.10 -7.51
CA MET A 227 -5.73 -7.88 -7.84
C MET A 227 -5.76 -6.84 -6.72
N ASN A 228 -6.85 -6.76 -5.98
CA ASN A 228 -6.99 -5.84 -4.85
C ASN A 228 -6.41 -6.40 -3.54
N SER A 229 -6.16 -7.71 -3.47
CA SER A 229 -5.55 -8.31 -2.28
C SER A 229 -4.06 -7.97 -2.17
N PRO A 230 -3.55 -7.63 -0.99
CA PRO A 230 -2.13 -7.38 -0.78
C PRO A 230 -1.27 -8.64 -0.92
N SER A 231 -1.86 -9.85 -0.75
CA SER A 231 -1.13 -11.10 -0.87
C SER A 231 -0.97 -11.56 -2.31
N ARG A 232 0.13 -12.26 -2.58
CA ARG A 232 0.43 -12.86 -3.90
C ARG A 232 0.60 -14.38 -3.81
N ILE A 233 0.35 -14.98 -2.65
CA ILE A 233 0.37 -16.43 -2.45
C ILE A 233 -1.06 -16.91 -2.36
N VAL A 234 -1.44 -17.79 -3.29
CA VAL A 234 -2.80 -18.34 -3.40
C VAL A 234 -2.76 -19.83 -3.07
N ILE A 235 -3.53 -20.24 -2.09
CA ILE A 235 -3.74 -21.65 -1.74
C ILE A 235 -5.06 -22.09 -2.38
N LEU A 236 -5.01 -23.10 -3.26
CA LEU A 236 -6.20 -23.69 -3.86
C LEU A 236 -6.50 -25.02 -3.19
N TRP A 237 -7.55 -25.05 -2.39
CA TRP A 237 -8.02 -26.21 -1.67
C TRP A 237 -9.27 -26.82 -2.33
N ALA A 238 -9.04 -27.70 -3.28
CA ALA A 238 -10.09 -28.29 -4.09
C ALA A 238 -9.69 -29.67 -4.64
N ASP A 239 -10.66 -30.50 -4.92
CA ASP A 239 -10.45 -31.75 -5.66
C ASP A 239 -9.89 -31.50 -7.06
N SER A 240 -9.16 -32.43 -7.62
CA SER A 240 -8.48 -32.34 -8.94
C SER A 240 -9.40 -31.82 -10.07
N VAL A 241 -10.68 -32.22 -10.06
CA VAL A 241 -11.67 -31.78 -11.06
C VAL A 241 -11.99 -30.29 -10.89
N TYR A 242 -12.29 -29.87 -9.65
CA TYR A 242 -12.63 -28.47 -9.36
C TYR A 242 -11.41 -27.57 -9.41
N ALA A 243 -10.24 -28.08 -9.00
CA ALA A 243 -8.97 -27.35 -9.15
C ALA A 243 -8.70 -26.98 -10.63
N THR A 244 -8.99 -27.91 -11.56
CA THR A 244 -8.86 -27.64 -13.00
C THR A 244 -9.77 -26.51 -13.46
N LEU A 245 -11.02 -26.47 -13.00
CA LEU A 245 -11.98 -25.42 -13.36
C LEU A 245 -11.57 -24.05 -12.77
N VAL A 246 -11.09 -24.04 -11.53
CA VAL A 246 -10.59 -22.80 -10.89
C VAL A 246 -9.34 -22.28 -11.62
N LEU A 247 -8.39 -23.14 -11.96
CA LEU A 247 -7.19 -22.77 -12.70
C LEU A 247 -7.53 -22.26 -14.11
N GLN A 248 -8.51 -22.87 -14.79
CA GLN A 248 -8.97 -22.38 -16.08
C GLN A 248 -9.57 -20.96 -15.95
N ASN A 249 -10.39 -20.72 -14.93
CA ASN A 249 -10.94 -19.39 -14.65
C ASN A 249 -9.82 -18.37 -14.32
N ALA A 250 -8.79 -18.80 -13.59
CA ALA A 250 -7.64 -17.94 -13.30
C ALA A 250 -6.81 -17.63 -14.54
N LEU A 251 -6.69 -18.57 -15.49
CA LEU A 251 -6.04 -18.34 -16.79
C LEU A 251 -6.82 -17.36 -17.66
N ASP A 252 -8.14 -17.52 -17.73
CA ASP A 252 -9.05 -16.65 -18.50
C ASP A 252 -9.09 -15.22 -17.92
N SER A 253 -8.93 -15.10 -16.61
CA SER A 253 -8.86 -13.84 -15.87
C SER A 253 -7.47 -13.21 -15.84
N ASP A 254 -6.44 -13.88 -16.37
CA ASP A 254 -5.04 -13.44 -16.38
C ASP A 254 -4.44 -13.20 -14.97
N VAL A 255 -4.81 -14.03 -14.01
CA VAL A 255 -4.31 -13.98 -12.63
C VAL A 255 -3.52 -15.23 -12.22
N LEU A 256 -3.18 -16.09 -13.17
CA LEU A 256 -2.29 -17.22 -12.99
C LEU A 256 -0.90 -16.88 -13.56
N GLY A 257 0.15 -16.77 -12.69
CA GLY A 257 1.50 -16.36 -13.06
C GLY A 257 1.57 -15.07 -13.87
N PRO A 258 2.68 -14.39 -13.98
CA PRO A 258 3.90 -14.55 -13.17
C PRO A 258 3.80 -13.88 -11.79
N HIS A 259 2.70 -13.15 -11.53
CA HIS A 259 2.56 -12.30 -10.34
C HIS A 259 2.01 -13.01 -9.11
N PHE A 260 1.40 -14.18 -9.29
CA PHE A 260 0.85 -14.99 -8.21
C PHE A 260 1.52 -16.35 -8.13
N THR A 261 1.80 -16.80 -6.93
CA THR A 261 2.27 -18.16 -6.66
C THR A 261 1.10 -19.00 -6.15
N TRP A 262 0.79 -20.04 -6.90
CA TRP A 262 -0.32 -20.92 -6.57
C TRP A 262 0.21 -22.19 -5.91
N ILE A 263 -0.43 -22.58 -4.81
CA ILE A 263 -0.18 -23.81 -4.04
C ILE A 263 -1.47 -24.61 -4.05
N LEU A 264 -1.45 -25.79 -4.66
CA LEU A 264 -2.61 -26.65 -4.78
C LEU A 264 -2.54 -27.75 -3.73
N SER A 265 -3.71 -28.18 -3.25
CA SER A 265 -3.85 -29.34 -2.36
C SER A 265 -3.69 -30.69 -3.09
N VAL A 266 -3.85 -30.69 -4.41
CA VAL A 266 -3.82 -31.88 -5.25
C VAL A 266 -3.36 -31.54 -6.66
N ASN A 267 -2.73 -32.52 -7.34
CA ASN A 267 -2.32 -32.35 -8.74
C ASN A 267 -3.54 -32.23 -9.66
N ALA A 268 -3.57 -31.16 -10.45
CA ALA A 268 -4.51 -31.00 -11.55
C ALA A 268 -3.94 -31.63 -12.84
N PRO A 269 -4.78 -32.23 -13.71
CA PRO A 269 -4.32 -32.83 -14.96
C PRO A 269 -3.79 -31.76 -15.93
N LEU A 270 -2.47 -31.60 -16.03
CA LEU A 270 -1.81 -30.55 -16.82
C LEU A 270 -2.15 -30.62 -18.33
N ASN A 271 -2.41 -31.85 -18.84
CA ASN A 271 -2.76 -32.09 -20.24
C ASN A 271 -4.17 -31.60 -20.62
N SER A 272 -4.99 -31.20 -19.64
CA SER A 272 -6.33 -30.63 -19.90
C SER A 272 -6.27 -29.17 -20.34
N PHE A 273 -5.13 -28.48 -20.13
CA PHE A 273 -4.98 -27.08 -20.48
C PHE A 273 -4.40 -26.90 -21.89
N HIS A 274 -4.89 -25.87 -22.58
CA HIS A 274 -4.39 -25.56 -23.94
C HIS A 274 -2.89 -25.19 -23.92
N PRO A 275 -2.07 -25.63 -24.87
CA PRO A 275 -0.62 -25.38 -24.87
C PRO A 275 -0.21 -23.90 -24.76
N MET A 276 -1.04 -22.97 -25.24
CA MET A 276 -0.77 -21.53 -25.10
C MET A 276 -0.66 -21.06 -23.63
N TYR A 277 -1.21 -21.81 -22.67
CA TYR A 277 -1.17 -21.49 -21.25
C TYR A 277 -0.04 -22.18 -20.49
N HIS A 278 0.74 -23.05 -21.14
CA HIS A 278 1.79 -23.83 -20.48
C HIS A 278 2.78 -22.94 -19.72
N ASP A 279 3.19 -21.81 -20.31
CA ASP A 279 4.11 -20.87 -19.63
C ASP A 279 3.55 -20.28 -18.35
N LYS A 280 2.23 -20.09 -18.27
CA LYS A 280 1.56 -19.54 -17.08
C LYS A 280 1.37 -20.57 -15.96
N LEU A 281 1.37 -21.86 -16.31
CA LEU A 281 1.26 -22.97 -15.35
C LEU A 281 2.61 -23.31 -14.68
N ILE A 282 3.74 -22.91 -15.32
CA ILE A 282 5.07 -23.14 -14.74
C ILE A 282 5.21 -22.35 -13.44
N GLY A 283 5.68 -23.04 -12.41
CA GLY A 283 5.87 -22.43 -11.09
C GLY A 283 4.75 -22.73 -10.08
N ILE A 284 3.67 -23.37 -10.52
CA ILE A 284 2.65 -23.88 -9.58
C ILE A 284 3.30 -24.91 -8.65
N LEU A 285 2.96 -24.86 -7.38
CA LEU A 285 3.35 -25.84 -6.37
C LEU A 285 2.14 -26.70 -6.00
N THR A 286 2.39 -27.98 -5.67
CA THR A 286 1.37 -28.82 -5.01
C THR A 286 1.93 -29.38 -3.73
N VAL A 287 1.08 -29.50 -2.69
CA VAL A 287 1.42 -30.11 -1.40
C VAL A 287 0.56 -31.33 -1.25
N GLU A 288 1.14 -32.52 -1.39
CA GLU A 288 0.41 -33.77 -1.40
C GLU A 288 0.94 -34.77 -0.36
N HIS A 289 0.06 -35.67 0.05
CA HIS A 289 0.44 -36.85 0.83
C HIS A 289 1.29 -37.79 -0.02
N VAL A 290 2.36 -38.31 0.56
CA VAL A 290 3.25 -39.23 -0.12
C VAL A 290 3.52 -40.45 0.75
N VAL A 291 3.85 -41.57 0.12
CA VAL A 291 4.15 -42.82 0.77
C VAL A 291 5.66 -43.07 0.86
N GLY A 292 6.08 -43.88 1.82
CA GLY A 292 7.48 -44.21 2.10
C GLY A 292 8.34 -44.52 0.86
N PRO A 293 7.86 -45.38 -0.10
CA PRO A 293 8.66 -45.76 -1.27
C PRO A 293 9.10 -44.57 -2.15
N VAL A 294 8.35 -43.48 -2.16
CA VAL A 294 8.67 -42.29 -3.00
C VAL A 294 9.78 -41.44 -2.40
N ILE A 295 9.97 -41.54 -1.08
CA ILE A 295 10.91 -40.71 -0.32
C ILE A 295 12.01 -41.51 0.40
N ASP A 296 12.20 -42.75 0.01
CA ASP A 296 13.14 -43.73 0.60
C ASP A 296 12.96 -43.89 2.13
N ALA A 297 11.72 -43.72 2.63
CA ALA A 297 11.40 -43.98 4.03
C ALA A 297 11.16 -45.50 4.27
N PRO A 298 11.31 -46.00 5.53
CA PRO A 298 11.14 -47.42 5.86
C PRO A 298 9.73 -47.94 5.49
N ILE A 299 9.69 -49.05 4.72
CA ILE A 299 8.50 -49.76 4.34
C ILE A 299 8.71 -51.28 4.41
N ASN A 300 7.62 -52.05 4.45
CA ASN A 300 7.69 -53.49 4.29
C ASN A 300 7.71 -53.87 2.79
N SER A 301 8.91 -53.87 2.20
CA SER A 301 9.13 -54.16 0.78
C SER A 301 8.75 -55.61 0.41
N THR A 302 8.91 -56.58 1.32
CA THR A 302 8.50 -57.95 1.10
C THR A 302 7.00 -58.06 0.92
N LEU A 303 6.24 -57.41 1.80
CA LEU A 303 4.78 -57.40 1.74
C LEU A 303 4.28 -56.66 0.47
N LEU A 304 4.95 -55.57 0.11
CA LEU A 304 4.62 -54.79 -1.09
C LEU A 304 4.84 -55.61 -2.38
N ASN A 305 6.00 -56.25 -2.49
CA ASN A 305 6.31 -57.07 -3.67
C ASN A 305 5.36 -58.26 -3.81
N ALA A 306 5.02 -58.97 -2.73
CA ALA A 306 4.05 -60.03 -2.73
C ALA A 306 2.65 -59.54 -3.15
N ALA A 307 2.22 -58.36 -2.72
CA ALA A 307 0.96 -57.75 -3.17
C ALA A 307 0.98 -57.44 -4.68
N TYR A 308 2.09 -56.90 -5.20
CA TYR A 308 2.25 -56.64 -6.64
C TYR A 308 2.26 -57.88 -7.49
N GLU A 309 2.90 -58.98 -7.03
CA GLU A 309 2.86 -60.29 -7.68
C GLU A 309 1.44 -60.84 -7.79
N ILE A 310 0.65 -60.70 -6.74
CA ILE A 310 -0.77 -61.12 -6.74
C ILE A 310 -1.54 -60.25 -7.73
N TRP A 311 -1.38 -58.90 -7.70
CA TRP A 311 -2.08 -58.02 -8.62
C TRP A 311 -1.71 -58.32 -10.09
N GLN A 312 -0.41 -58.46 -10.40
CA GLN A 312 0.06 -58.79 -11.72
C GLN A 312 -0.46 -60.16 -12.20
N LYS A 313 -0.61 -61.14 -11.28
CA LYS A 313 -1.12 -62.46 -11.60
C LYS A 313 -2.61 -62.47 -11.98
N TYR A 314 -3.44 -61.69 -11.25
CA TYR A 314 -4.89 -61.75 -11.42
C TYR A 314 -5.47 -60.65 -12.30
N GLU A 315 -4.76 -59.50 -12.45
CA GLU A 315 -5.22 -58.36 -13.23
C GLU A 315 -4.04 -57.64 -13.96
N PRO A 316 -3.32 -58.41 -14.84
CA PRO A 316 -2.09 -57.90 -15.43
C PRO A 316 -2.28 -56.64 -16.29
N THR A 317 -3.48 -56.47 -16.90
CA THR A 317 -3.81 -55.33 -17.74
C THR A 317 -3.96 -53.99 -16.97
N SER A 318 -4.27 -54.06 -15.65
CA SER A 318 -4.45 -52.89 -14.82
C SER A 318 -3.19 -52.56 -14.00
N PHE A 319 -2.17 -53.42 -14.00
CA PHE A 319 -0.94 -53.22 -13.25
C PHE A 319 0.00 -52.30 -14.01
N PRO A 320 0.25 -51.04 -13.52
CA PRO A 320 1.03 -50.02 -14.25
C PRO A 320 2.54 -50.24 -14.11
N GLY A 321 2.99 -51.15 -13.31
CA GLY A 321 4.37 -51.34 -12.85
C GLY A 321 4.64 -50.59 -11.52
N PRO A 322 5.60 -51.06 -10.71
CA PRO A 322 5.82 -50.61 -9.33
C PRO A 322 5.98 -49.11 -9.16
N LYS A 323 6.63 -48.46 -10.11
CA LYS A 323 6.90 -47.01 -10.07
C LYS A 323 5.66 -46.12 -10.31
N TYR A 324 4.62 -46.67 -10.92
CA TYR A 324 3.44 -45.92 -11.35
C TYR A 324 2.18 -46.26 -10.53
N VAL A 325 2.35 -47.00 -9.48
CA VAL A 325 1.23 -47.33 -8.55
C VAL A 325 0.95 -46.05 -7.73
N HIS A 326 -0.32 -45.67 -7.75
CA HIS A 326 -0.76 -44.46 -7.03
C HIS A 326 -0.70 -44.66 -5.50
N SER A 327 -0.26 -43.62 -4.75
CA SER A 327 -0.10 -43.65 -3.29
C SER A 327 -1.34 -44.10 -2.51
N TYR A 328 -2.54 -43.77 -2.97
CA TYR A 328 -3.81 -44.21 -2.37
C TYR A 328 -4.00 -45.74 -2.39
N ALA A 329 -3.39 -46.41 -3.35
CA ALA A 329 -3.44 -47.89 -3.41
C ALA A 329 -2.68 -48.53 -2.23
N LEU A 330 -1.55 -47.91 -1.83
CA LEU A 330 -0.78 -48.39 -0.69
C LEU A 330 -1.51 -48.11 0.64
N PHE A 331 -2.19 -46.99 0.76
CA PHE A 331 -3.05 -46.66 1.91
C PHE A 331 -4.24 -47.63 2.01
N ALA A 332 -4.85 -48.01 0.87
CA ALA A 332 -5.93 -48.97 0.83
C ALA A 332 -5.45 -50.37 1.22
N PHE A 333 -4.24 -50.77 0.80
CA PHE A 333 -3.62 -52.02 1.26
C PHE A 333 -3.43 -52.01 2.77
N ASP A 334 -2.80 -50.97 3.32
CA ASP A 334 -2.53 -50.89 4.76
C ASP A 334 -3.82 -50.81 5.61
N ALA A 335 -4.88 -50.16 5.10
CA ALA A 335 -6.20 -50.13 5.72
C ALA A 335 -6.79 -51.56 5.82
N THR A 336 -6.69 -52.28 4.72
CA THR A 336 -7.15 -53.68 4.64
C THR A 336 -6.33 -54.59 5.54
N TRP A 337 -5.01 -54.46 5.48
CA TRP A 337 -4.08 -55.28 6.25
C TRP A 337 -4.20 -55.05 7.76
N SER A 338 -4.48 -53.77 8.17
CA SER A 338 -4.77 -53.42 9.57
C SER A 338 -5.98 -54.19 10.12
N LEU A 339 -7.06 -54.28 9.34
CA LEU A 339 -8.24 -55.06 9.74
C LEU A 339 -7.92 -56.54 9.83
N ILE A 340 -7.21 -57.12 8.84
CA ILE A 340 -6.82 -58.52 8.81
C ILE A 340 -5.97 -58.92 10.02
N GLN A 341 -4.93 -58.14 10.33
CA GLN A 341 -4.06 -58.36 11.48
C GLN A 341 -4.82 -58.23 12.81
N SER A 342 -5.67 -57.22 12.95
CA SER A 342 -6.44 -57.00 14.16
C SER A 342 -7.47 -58.15 14.40
N LEU A 343 -8.09 -58.64 13.33
CA LEU A 343 -8.96 -59.84 13.39
C LEU A 343 -8.18 -61.12 13.77
N GLN A 344 -6.98 -61.31 13.22
CA GLN A 344 -6.11 -62.43 13.55
C GLN A 344 -5.68 -62.37 15.04
N GLN A 345 -5.30 -61.22 15.53
CA GLN A 345 -4.91 -61.02 16.94
C GLN A 345 -6.10 -61.25 17.89
N LEU A 346 -7.32 -60.82 17.51
CA LEU A 346 -8.55 -61.10 18.25
C LEU A 346 -8.76 -62.60 18.44
N CYS A 347 -8.57 -63.39 17.39
CA CYS A 347 -8.71 -64.84 17.42
C CYS A 347 -7.57 -65.49 18.21
N SER A 348 -6.35 -64.98 18.16
CA SER A 348 -5.17 -65.57 18.83
C SER A 348 -5.14 -65.34 20.34
N SER A 349 -5.62 -64.18 20.78
CA SER A 349 -5.57 -63.72 22.20
C SER A 349 -6.53 -64.47 23.09
N SER A 350 -7.47 -65.25 22.54
CA SER A 350 -8.55 -65.93 23.26
C SER A 350 -8.41 -67.46 23.28
N SER A 351 -7.31 -68.01 22.76
CA SER A 351 -7.06 -69.45 22.69
C SER A 351 -6.83 -70.10 24.05
N SER A 352 -6.89 -69.39 25.17
CA SER A 352 -6.70 -69.91 26.53
C SER A 352 -8.00 -70.21 27.29
N SER A 353 -9.18 -69.88 26.73
CA SER A 353 -10.49 -70.18 27.36
C SER A 353 -11.23 -71.19 26.54
N SER A 354 -11.57 -72.41 27.17
CA SER A 354 -12.18 -73.60 26.60
C SER A 354 -13.67 -73.51 26.24
N SER A 355 -14.14 -72.33 25.79
CA SER A 355 -15.51 -72.15 25.28
C SER A 355 -15.52 -71.87 23.79
N SER A 356 -16.12 -72.67 22.96
CA SER A 356 -16.31 -72.60 21.52
C SER A 356 -17.22 -71.43 21.08
N SER A 357 -17.02 -70.26 21.62
CA SER A 357 -17.78 -69.09 21.18
C SER A 357 -17.13 -68.46 19.92
N SER A 358 -17.90 -68.31 18.86
CA SER A 358 -17.48 -67.63 17.63
C SER A 358 -17.06 -66.26 17.94
N TYR A 359 -15.81 -65.82 17.54
CA TYR A 359 -15.25 -64.48 17.73
C TYR A 359 -15.87 -63.46 16.78
N VAL A 360 -16.50 -63.99 15.69
CA VAL A 360 -17.25 -63.12 14.76
C VAL A 360 -18.71 -63.57 14.88
N SER A 361 -19.51 -62.77 15.54
CA SER A 361 -20.94 -62.97 15.73
C SER A 361 -21.71 -61.65 15.58
N PHE A 362 -22.88 -61.77 14.93
CA PHE A 362 -23.82 -60.68 14.71
C PHE A 362 -25.16 -60.96 15.34
N THR A 363 -25.97 -59.96 15.64
CA THR A 363 -27.37 -60.10 15.97
C THR A 363 -28.12 -60.79 14.80
N ASN A 364 -29.04 -61.71 15.08
CA ASN A 364 -29.76 -62.41 14.03
C ASN A 364 -30.97 -61.62 13.50
N THR A 365 -30.67 -60.59 12.78
CA THR A 365 -31.65 -59.66 12.15
C THR A 365 -31.29 -59.42 10.67
N SER A 366 -32.30 -59.27 9.84
CA SER A 366 -32.17 -59.02 8.40
C SER A 366 -32.11 -57.55 8.04
N PHE A 367 -32.42 -56.67 8.99
CA PHE A 367 -32.41 -55.24 8.77
C PHE A 367 -31.05 -54.60 9.11
N CYS A 368 -30.47 -53.88 8.22
CA CYS A 368 -29.09 -53.39 8.33
C CYS A 368 -28.82 -52.60 9.62
N PHE A 369 -29.74 -51.77 10.10
CA PHE A 369 -29.56 -50.95 11.32
C PHE A 369 -29.57 -51.75 12.63
N ASP A 370 -30.09 -52.97 12.64
CA ASP A 370 -30.22 -53.82 13.81
C ASP A 370 -29.20 -54.94 13.84
N ARG A 371 -28.42 -55.11 12.79
CA ARG A 371 -27.38 -56.14 12.65
C ARG A 371 -26.10 -55.72 13.33
N LEU A 372 -26.02 -55.86 14.63
CA LEU A 372 -24.91 -55.43 15.46
C LEU A 372 -23.78 -56.45 15.49
N PHE A 373 -22.52 -55.98 15.35
CA PHE A 373 -21.31 -56.77 15.57
C PHE A 373 -21.02 -56.87 17.07
N LEU A 374 -21.16 -58.07 17.67
CA LEU A 374 -21.14 -58.22 19.12
C LEU A 374 -19.77 -58.08 19.77
N ASN A 375 -18.67 -58.34 19.03
CA ASN A 375 -17.30 -58.24 19.54
C ASN A 375 -16.61 -56.94 19.13
N SER A 376 -17.36 -55.88 18.84
CA SER A 376 -16.89 -54.58 18.37
C SER A 376 -15.80 -53.98 19.26
N SER A 377 -16.05 -53.83 20.54
CA SER A 377 -15.10 -53.23 21.49
C SER A 377 -13.74 -53.96 21.55
N SER A 378 -13.76 -55.25 21.47
CA SER A 378 -12.55 -56.10 21.47
C SER A 378 -11.74 -55.88 20.20
N LEU A 379 -12.40 -55.82 19.03
CA LEU A 379 -11.75 -55.59 17.75
C LEU A 379 -11.17 -54.16 17.68
N LEU A 380 -11.90 -53.15 18.11
CA LEU A 380 -11.42 -51.76 18.17
C LEU A 380 -10.19 -51.62 19.09
N ASN A 381 -10.17 -52.30 20.22
CA ASN A 381 -9.00 -52.34 21.11
C ASN A 381 -7.78 -52.98 20.44
N GLN A 382 -7.97 -53.99 19.59
CA GLN A 382 -6.87 -54.57 18.84
C GLN A 382 -6.38 -53.66 17.74
N ILE A 383 -7.28 -52.95 17.03
CA ILE A 383 -6.87 -51.91 16.03
C ILE A 383 -6.05 -50.82 16.68
N ASN A 384 -6.47 -50.30 17.85
CA ASN A 384 -5.75 -49.27 18.58
C ASN A 384 -4.35 -49.70 19.07
N ARG A 385 -4.16 -50.98 19.34
CA ARG A 385 -2.86 -51.56 19.81
C ARG A 385 -1.97 -52.02 18.67
N ASN A 386 -2.55 -52.20 17.48
CA ASN A 386 -1.81 -52.72 16.33
C ASN A 386 -0.83 -51.69 15.81
N SER A 387 0.45 -52.07 15.77
CA SER A 387 1.54 -51.26 15.20
C SER A 387 2.39 -52.16 14.32
N PHE A 388 2.55 -51.80 13.05
CA PHE A 388 3.32 -52.61 12.10
C PHE A 388 3.96 -51.74 11.03
N LEU A 389 4.98 -52.27 10.35
CA LEU A 389 5.56 -51.64 9.18
C LEU A 389 4.75 -52.01 7.95
N GLY A 390 3.92 -51.10 7.47
CA GLY A 390 3.08 -51.25 6.29
C GLY A 390 3.80 -51.04 4.97
N VAL A 391 3.06 -51.09 3.86
CA VAL A 391 3.60 -50.82 2.52
C VAL A 391 3.65 -49.35 2.22
N SER A 392 2.89 -48.50 2.92
CA SER A 392 2.94 -47.06 2.81
C SER A 392 3.91 -46.39 3.81
N GLY A 393 4.39 -47.12 4.79
CA GLY A 393 5.23 -46.69 5.92
C GLY A 393 4.75 -47.31 7.24
N PRO A 394 5.30 -46.92 8.42
CA PRO A 394 4.83 -47.36 9.73
C PRO A 394 3.37 -46.99 9.96
N VAL A 395 2.53 -47.97 10.31
CA VAL A 395 1.10 -47.81 10.61
C VAL A 395 0.85 -48.02 12.09
N GLN A 396 0.25 -47.02 12.73
CA GLN A 396 -0.18 -47.05 14.12
C GLN A 396 -1.37 -46.14 14.30
N PHE A 397 -2.39 -46.59 15.02
CA PHE A 397 -3.55 -45.79 15.39
C PHE A 397 -3.50 -45.36 16.85
N SER A 398 -4.26 -44.35 17.22
CA SER A 398 -4.40 -43.87 18.59
C SER A 398 -5.77 -44.22 19.16
N SER A 399 -5.84 -44.41 20.50
CA SER A 399 -7.12 -44.48 21.20
C SER A 399 -7.86 -43.12 21.27
N ASN A 400 -7.11 -42.03 21.18
CA ASN A 400 -7.62 -40.66 21.38
C ASN A 400 -8.11 -39.99 20.09
N HIS A 401 -7.51 -40.37 18.95
CA HIS A 401 -7.83 -39.81 17.64
C HIS A 401 -8.12 -40.92 16.64
N THR A 402 -8.84 -40.61 15.57
CA THR A 402 -9.13 -41.55 14.48
C THR A 402 -7.95 -41.68 13.52
N ASP A 403 -6.99 -40.77 13.63
CA ASP A 403 -5.89 -40.61 12.69
C ASP A 403 -4.74 -41.60 12.90
N ARG A 404 -4.05 -41.91 11.80
CA ARG A 404 -2.74 -42.56 11.83
C ARG A 404 -1.74 -41.61 12.50
N THR A 405 -0.94 -42.13 13.43
CA THR A 405 0.02 -41.34 14.20
C THR A 405 1.44 -41.29 13.60
N ASN A 406 1.85 -42.37 12.92
CA ASN A 406 3.19 -42.54 12.37
C ASN A 406 3.18 -42.74 10.84
N GLY A 407 4.29 -42.43 10.18
CA GLY A 407 4.46 -42.65 8.73
C GLY A 407 3.68 -41.68 7.87
N ILE A 408 3.55 -40.45 8.34
CA ILE A 408 2.89 -39.36 7.61
C ILE A 408 3.97 -38.50 6.92
N TYR A 409 3.89 -38.43 5.62
CA TYR A 409 4.84 -37.75 4.78
C TYR A 409 4.13 -36.86 3.78
N TYR A 410 4.76 -35.70 3.46
CA TYR A 410 4.26 -34.78 2.45
C TYR A 410 5.37 -34.45 1.46
N ILE A 411 4.96 -34.20 0.23
CA ILE A 411 5.84 -33.81 -0.86
C ILE A 411 5.34 -32.50 -1.47
N VAL A 412 6.28 -31.65 -1.85
CA VAL A 412 6.00 -30.50 -2.73
C VAL A 412 6.45 -30.89 -4.12
N ASN A 413 5.50 -30.86 -5.06
CA ASN A 413 5.83 -30.93 -6.47
C ASN A 413 5.76 -29.51 -7.07
N ASN A 414 6.61 -29.25 -8.05
CA ASN A 414 6.66 -28.02 -8.79
C ASN A 414 6.35 -28.29 -10.26
N VAL A 415 5.42 -27.53 -10.84
CA VAL A 415 5.13 -27.64 -12.27
C VAL A 415 6.29 -27.06 -13.05
N GLN A 416 6.94 -27.89 -13.85
CA GLN A 416 8.08 -27.52 -14.68
C GLN A 416 7.90 -28.04 -16.12
N GLN A 417 8.59 -27.43 -17.05
CA GLN A 417 8.66 -27.92 -18.42
C GLN A 417 9.69 -29.02 -18.50
N PHE A 418 9.26 -30.19 -18.97
CA PHE A 418 10.12 -31.32 -19.31
C PHE A 418 9.94 -31.64 -20.79
N ASP A 419 10.95 -31.40 -21.58
CA ASP A 419 10.91 -31.43 -23.06
C ASP A 419 9.81 -30.49 -23.60
N THR A 420 8.80 -31.01 -24.28
CA THR A 420 7.66 -30.26 -24.83
C THR A 420 6.44 -30.24 -23.90
N ASN A 421 6.45 -31.02 -22.82
CA ASN A 421 5.30 -31.20 -21.92
C ASN A 421 5.56 -30.59 -20.54
N LEU A 422 4.48 -30.34 -19.79
CA LEU A 422 4.54 -29.98 -18.38
C LEU A 422 4.53 -31.24 -17.53
N ALA A 423 5.30 -31.21 -16.43
CA ALA A 423 5.35 -32.28 -15.45
C ALA A 423 5.42 -31.73 -14.02
N TYR A 424 4.88 -32.51 -13.09
CA TYR A 424 5.07 -32.30 -11.65
C TYR A 424 6.40 -32.90 -11.23
N ILE A 425 7.35 -32.04 -10.89
CA ILE A 425 8.68 -32.43 -10.44
C ILE A 425 8.75 -32.36 -8.92
N PRO A 426 9.04 -33.46 -8.22
CA PRO A 426 9.19 -33.45 -6.76
C PRO A 426 10.43 -32.63 -6.36
N VAL A 427 10.24 -31.69 -5.42
CA VAL A 427 11.30 -30.74 -5.01
C VAL A 427 11.59 -30.75 -3.52
N LEU A 428 10.57 -30.89 -2.67
CA LEU A 428 10.72 -30.88 -1.23
C LEU A 428 9.93 -32.00 -0.58
N VAL A 429 10.42 -32.50 0.56
CA VAL A 429 9.75 -33.51 1.39
C VAL A 429 9.76 -33.09 2.86
N THR A 430 8.69 -33.42 3.57
CA THR A 430 8.62 -33.24 5.02
C THR A 430 7.85 -34.39 5.69
N SER A 431 8.07 -34.55 6.99
CA SER A 431 7.27 -35.37 7.88
C SER A 431 6.77 -34.54 9.06
N ASN A 432 5.99 -35.11 9.95
CA ASN A 432 5.55 -34.43 11.17
C ASN A 432 6.72 -33.93 12.03
N GLU A 433 7.86 -34.58 11.98
CA GLU A 433 9.04 -34.31 12.82
C GLU A 433 10.01 -33.28 12.20
N TYR A 434 9.97 -33.07 10.88
CA TYR A 434 11.00 -32.29 10.18
C TYR A 434 10.44 -31.11 9.42
N LEU A 435 11.27 -30.07 9.27
CA LEU A 435 11.05 -28.99 8.31
C LEU A 435 11.23 -29.51 6.87
N TRP A 436 10.75 -28.74 5.89
CA TRP A 436 10.94 -29.06 4.48
C TRP A 436 12.42 -29.23 4.11
N LYS A 437 12.76 -30.39 3.56
CA LYS A 437 14.09 -30.75 3.06
C LYS A 437 14.03 -30.99 1.56
N PRO A 438 15.13 -30.70 0.80
CA PRO A 438 15.25 -31.16 -0.58
C PRO A 438 15.25 -32.69 -0.63
N LEU A 439 14.81 -33.27 -1.75
CA LEU A 439 14.98 -34.69 -2.01
C LEU A 439 16.47 -35.04 -2.21
N SER A 440 16.79 -36.34 -2.17
CA SER A 440 18.14 -36.86 -2.38
C SER A 440 18.77 -36.46 -3.74
N GLN A 441 17.92 -36.24 -4.75
CA GLN A 441 18.29 -35.60 -6.01
C GLN A 441 17.54 -34.28 -6.14
N PRO A 442 18.13 -33.16 -5.68
CA PRO A 442 17.43 -31.89 -5.62
C PRO A 442 17.23 -31.30 -7.02
N SER A 443 15.99 -31.13 -7.41
CA SER A 443 15.61 -30.28 -8.54
C SER A 443 15.42 -28.84 -8.06
N ALA A 444 15.88 -27.87 -8.84
CA ALA A 444 15.62 -26.46 -8.55
C ALA A 444 14.13 -26.18 -8.62
N ILE A 445 13.61 -25.33 -7.73
CA ILE A 445 12.25 -24.84 -7.82
C ILE A 445 12.20 -23.74 -8.85
N ILE A 446 11.36 -23.90 -9.85
CA ILE A 446 11.05 -22.85 -10.82
C ILE A 446 9.80 -22.12 -10.33
N TRP A 447 9.93 -20.85 -10.09
CA TRP A 447 8.84 -19.99 -9.65
C TRP A 447 8.09 -19.38 -10.82
N PRO A 448 6.87 -18.83 -10.62
CA PRO A 448 6.12 -18.15 -11.68
C PRO A 448 6.97 -17.11 -12.41
N GLY A 449 6.80 -17.03 -13.75
CA GLY A 449 7.64 -16.21 -14.61
C GLY A 449 9.04 -16.79 -14.85
N ARG A 450 9.24 -18.11 -14.65
CA ARG A 450 10.51 -18.85 -14.81
C ARG A 450 11.65 -18.33 -13.94
N SER A 451 11.32 -17.73 -12.80
CA SER A 451 12.29 -17.23 -11.80
C SER A 451 12.91 -18.38 -11.01
N LEU A 452 14.18 -18.23 -10.63
CA LEU A 452 14.87 -19.10 -9.66
C LEU A 452 14.85 -18.53 -8.24
N THR A 453 14.42 -17.28 -8.07
CA THR A 453 14.28 -16.63 -6.76
C THR A 453 12.88 -16.79 -6.22
N SER A 454 12.76 -17.17 -4.95
CA SER A 454 11.45 -17.30 -4.30
C SER A 454 10.68 -15.97 -4.30
N PRO A 455 9.39 -15.97 -4.64
CA PRO A 455 8.56 -14.78 -4.56
C PRO A 455 8.36 -14.36 -3.11
N THR A 456 8.03 -13.09 -2.91
CA THR A 456 7.56 -12.58 -1.62
C THR A 456 6.05 -12.68 -1.55
N SER A 457 5.48 -12.56 -0.34
CA SER A 457 4.03 -12.50 -0.15
C SER A 457 3.40 -11.31 -0.85
N TYR A 458 4.17 -10.24 -1.08
CA TYR A 458 3.71 -9.03 -1.74
C TYR A 458 4.27 -8.93 -3.15
N ALA A 459 3.57 -8.20 -4.03
CA ALA A 459 4.05 -7.94 -5.38
C ALA A 459 5.38 -7.17 -5.36
N LYS A 460 6.37 -7.61 -6.14
CA LYS A 460 7.65 -6.92 -6.33
C LYS A 460 7.77 -6.41 -7.76
N LEU A 461 8.25 -5.18 -7.88
CA LEU A 461 8.55 -4.53 -9.16
C LEU A 461 9.97 -4.83 -9.67
N THR A 462 10.75 -5.62 -8.97
CA THR A 462 12.16 -5.87 -9.28
C THR A 462 12.34 -6.43 -10.69
N GLY A 463 13.09 -5.69 -11.53
CA GLY A 463 13.38 -6.09 -12.92
C GLY A 463 12.29 -5.76 -13.94
N ILE A 464 11.15 -5.22 -13.54
CA ILE A 464 10.09 -4.80 -14.47
C ILE A 464 10.44 -3.45 -15.08
N ILE A 465 10.30 -3.31 -16.40
CA ILE A 465 10.48 -2.05 -17.10
C ILE A 465 9.16 -1.26 -17.01
N LEU A 466 9.20 -0.10 -16.33
CA LEU A 466 8.06 0.81 -16.23
C LEU A 466 8.20 1.98 -17.20
N ARG A 467 7.17 2.23 -17.99
CA ARG A 467 7.03 3.41 -18.85
C ARG A 467 6.54 4.57 -18.01
N ILE A 468 7.43 5.47 -17.65
CA ILE A 468 7.15 6.59 -16.74
C ILE A 468 7.10 7.88 -17.56
N ALA A 469 6.00 8.61 -17.49
CA ALA A 469 5.93 9.97 -17.99
C ALA A 469 6.19 10.98 -16.86
N ILE A 470 6.99 12.01 -17.17
CA ILE A 470 7.23 13.16 -16.30
C ILE A 470 6.91 14.43 -17.07
N ILE A 471 6.51 15.50 -16.36
CA ILE A 471 6.11 16.76 -16.97
C ILE A 471 7.20 17.79 -16.71
N GLU A 472 7.61 18.55 -17.75
CA GLU A 472 8.60 19.63 -17.62
C GLU A 472 8.03 20.84 -16.89
N VAL A 473 8.30 20.93 -15.61
CA VAL A 473 7.87 21.99 -14.70
C VAL A 473 8.93 22.23 -13.63
N ALA A 474 9.61 23.37 -13.68
CA ALA A 474 10.57 23.73 -12.65
C ALA A 474 9.86 24.07 -11.31
N PRO A 475 10.39 23.63 -10.15
CA PRO A 475 11.62 22.87 -9.93
C PRO A 475 11.39 21.34 -9.88
N PHE A 476 10.17 20.87 -10.21
CA PHE A 476 9.85 19.43 -10.19
C PHE A 476 10.63 18.68 -11.24
N THR A 477 10.64 19.18 -12.48
CA THR A 477 11.40 18.59 -13.58
C THR A 477 11.94 19.71 -14.48
N ILE A 478 13.24 19.71 -14.72
CA ILE A 478 13.96 20.70 -15.53
C ILE A 478 14.77 19.92 -16.58
N MET A 479 14.71 20.32 -17.84
CA MET A 479 15.56 19.78 -18.90
C MET A 479 16.89 20.51 -18.95
N ALA A 480 17.92 19.91 -18.34
CA ALA A 480 19.27 20.49 -18.31
C ALA A 480 20.13 19.97 -19.48
N PRO A 481 20.86 20.83 -20.19
CA PRO A 481 21.83 20.40 -21.21
C PRO A 481 23.05 19.77 -20.53
N MET A 482 23.33 18.51 -20.82
CA MET A 482 24.55 17.81 -20.40
C MET A 482 25.36 17.43 -21.64
N THR A 483 26.67 17.62 -21.56
CA THR A 483 27.60 17.23 -22.64
C THR A 483 27.98 15.77 -22.45
N ASP A 484 27.65 14.91 -23.42
CA ASP A 484 28.04 13.51 -23.41
C ASP A 484 29.56 13.36 -23.64
N THR A 485 30.09 12.18 -23.32
CA THR A 485 31.51 11.80 -23.53
C THR A 485 31.99 12.05 -24.94
N ASN A 486 31.08 12.14 -25.92
CA ASN A 486 31.33 12.43 -27.33
C ASN A 486 31.20 13.91 -27.71
N GLY A 487 31.01 14.83 -26.75
CA GLY A 487 30.86 16.27 -26.99
C GLY A 487 29.50 16.68 -27.56
N GLN A 488 28.50 15.77 -27.61
CA GLN A 488 27.14 16.12 -28.02
C GLN A 488 26.31 16.60 -26.83
N ILE A 489 25.54 17.67 -27.02
CA ILE A 489 24.62 18.19 -26.00
C ILE A 489 23.38 17.30 -25.98
N LYS A 490 23.17 16.60 -24.87
CA LYS A 490 21.96 15.82 -24.58
C LYS A 490 21.20 16.48 -23.45
N PHE A 491 19.89 16.65 -23.62
CA PHE A 491 19.05 17.15 -22.53
C PHE A 491 18.70 15.99 -21.58
N VAL A 492 18.96 16.20 -20.29
CA VAL A 492 18.67 15.25 -19.21
C VAL A 492 17.69 15.89 -18.24
N ALA A 493 16.70 15.12 -17.85
CA ALA A 493 15.74 15.57 -16.83
C ALA A 493 16.41 15.56 -15.45
N VAL A 494 16.40 16.71 -14.78
CA VAL A 494 16.88 16.90 -13.41
C VAL A 494 15.79 17.60 -12.60
N GLY A 495 15.78 17.44 -11.28
CA GLY A 495 14.77 18.09 -10.45
C GLY A 495 14.27 17.17 -9.31
N TYR A 496 13.26 17.65 -8.62
CA TYR A 496 12.62 16.93 -7.52
C TYR A 496 12.10 15.56 -7.96
N ILE A 497 11.42 15.47 -9.12
CA ILE A 497 10.80 14.23 -9.62
C ILE A 497 11.84 13.23 -10.12
N PRO A 498 12.83 13.57 -10.95
CA PRO A 498 13.90 12.67 -11.33
C PRO A 498 14.63 12.06 -10.13
N ASP A 499 15.00 12.88 -9.13
CA ASP A 499 15.63 12.38 -7.91
C ASP A 499 14.69 11.43 -7.13
N LEU A 500 13.39 11.75 -7.03
CA LEU A 500 12.40 10.87 -6.40
C LEU A 500 12.29 9.53 -7.11
N ILE A 501 12.28 9.52 -8.45
CA ILE A 501 12.26 8.29 -9.26
C ILE A 501 13.49 7.42 -8.95
N GLU A 502 14.66 8.02 -8.80
CA GLU A 502 15.87 7.30 -8.42
C GLU A 502 15.75 6.63 -7.03
N TYR A 503 15.20 7.33 -6.03
CA TYR A 503 14.91 6.75 -4.72
C TYR A 503 13.91 5.60 -4.79
N LEU A 504 12.83 5.76 -5.56
CA LEU A 504 11.83 4.71 -5.76
C LEU A 504 12.44 3.49 -6.49
N GLN A 505 13.22 3.72 -7.54
CA GLN A 505 13.92 2.68 -8.28
C GLN A 505 14.87 1.88 -7.38
N ASN A 506 15.66 2.56 -6.56
CA ASN A 506 16.61 1.91 -5.63
C ASN A 506 15.89 1.07 -4.57
N LYS A 507 14.73 1.49 -4.08
CA LYS A 507 13.95 0.76 -3.06
C LYS A 507 13.12 -0.38 -3.67
N MET A 508 12.54 -0.20 -4.85
CA MET A 508 11.58 -1.13 -5.47
C MET A 508 12.21 -2.01 -6.57
N GLY A 509 13.38 -1.63 -7.10
CA GLY A 509 14.15 -2.44 -8.04
C GLY A 509 13.59 -2.49 -9.47
N PHE A 510 12.67 -1.61 -9.88
CA PHE A 510 12.18 -1.53 -11.26
C PHE A 510 13.19 -0.83 -12.19
N ILE A 511 13.03 -1.04 -13.48
CA ILE A 511 13.82 -0.38 -14.53
C ILE A 511 12.98 0.73 -15.15
N THR A 512 13.54 1.93 -15.27
CA THR A 512 12.83 3.10 -15.78
C THR A 512 12.95 3.27 -17.28
N ASN A 513 11.83 3.51 -17.97
CA ASN A 513 11.78 4.06 -19.33
C ASN A 513 11.04 5.41 -19.24
N ILE A 514 11.83 6.52 -19.13
CA ILE A 514 11.30 7.84 -18.83
C ILE A 514 11.04 8.62 -20.13
N THR A 515 9.83 9.17 -20.26
CA THR A 515 9.42 10.09 -21.29
C THR A 515 9.10 11.45 -20.67
N CYS A 516 9.81 12.51 -21.06
CA CYS A 516 9.51 13.87 -20.63
C CYS A 516 8.46 14.50 -21.55
N LEU A 517 7.35 14.96 -20.97
CA LEU A 517 6.28 15.66 -21.66
C LEU A 517 6.46 17.18 -21.51
N PRO A 518 6.15 17.99 -22.53
CA PRO A 518 6.30 19.43 -22.47
C PRO A 518 5.31 20.09 -21.50
N SER A 519 5.64 21.26 -20.99
CA SER A 519 4.83 22.04 -20.04
C SER A 519 3.44 22.46 -20.57
N THR A 520 3.23 22.36 -21.89
CA THR A 520 1.95 22.63 -22.56
C THR A 520 1.00 21.46 -22.58
N TYR A 521 1.42 20.30 -22.06
CA TYR A 521 0.60 19.08 -22.06
C TYR A 521 -0.53 19.20 -21.05
N LEU A 522 -1.77 18.91 -21.48
CA LEU A 522 -2.94 19.11 -20.65
C LEU A 522 -3.14 17.97 -19.64
N TYR A 523 -3.55 18.31 -18.43
CA TYR A 523 -3.71 17.30 -17.34
C TYR A 523 -4.78 16.24 -17.63
N ASN A 524 -5.83 16.58 -18.37
CA ASN A 524 -6.86 15.61 -18.75
C ASN A 524 -6.32 14.60 -19.78
N GLN A 525 -5.41 15.01 -20.67
CA GLN A 525 -4.73 14.09 -21.59
C GLN A 525 -3.83 13.08 -20.85
N LEU A 526 -3.24 13.46 -19.72
CA LEU A 526 -2.47 12.54 -18.88
C LEU A 526 -3.33 11.41 -18.32
N VAL A 527 -4.56 11.73 -17.90
CA VAL A 527 -5.53 10.73 -17.43
C VAL A 527 -5.87 9.76 -18.57
N ASP A 528 -6.15 10.27 -19.76
CA ASP A 528 -6.47 9.45 -20.92
C ASP A 528 -5.27 8.58 -21.36
N ASP A 529 -4.04 9.06 -21.24
CA ASP A 529 -2.83 8.30 -21.54
C ASP A 529 -2.64 7.09 -20.60
N ILE A 530 -2.96 7.23 -19.32
CA ILE A 530 -2.95 6.09 -18.35
C ILE A 530 -4.09 5.11 -18.68
N VAL A 531 -5.30 5.60 -18.92
CA VAL A 531 -6.46 4.75 -19.27
C VAL A 531 -6.19 3.94 -20.54
N ASN A 532 -5.52 4.54 -21.54
CA ASN A 532 -5.15 3.90 -22.79
C ASN A 532 -3.85 3.06 -22.70
N ASN A 533 -3.31 2.83 -21.50
CA ASN A 533 -2.07 2.06 -21.27
C ASN A 533 -0.84 2.56 -22.05
N ARG A 534 -0.76 3.86 -22.34
CA ARG A 534 0.42 4.46 -22.95
C ARG A 534 1.60 4.52 -21.98
N PHE A 535 1.31 4.83 -20.73
CA PHE A 535 2.25 4.86 -19.61
C PHE A 535 1.78 3.98 -18.46
N ASP A 536 2.71 3.44 -17.69
CA ASP A 536 2.43 2.64 -16.51
C ASP A 536 2.30 3.51 -15.26
N MET A 537 2.96 4.68 -15.24
CA MET A 537 2.77 5.72 -14.24
C MET A 537 3.14 7.10 -14.78
N ILE A 538 2.53 8.13 -14.21
CA ILE A 538 2.87 9.53 -14.48
C ILE A 538 3.23 10.19 -13.16
N ILE A 539 4.41 10.82 -13.11
CA ILE A 539 4.95 11.49 -11.94
C ILE A 539 5.22 12.94 -12.27
N GLY A 540 4.57 13.82 -11.52
CA GLY A 540 4.68 15.27 -11.74
C GLY A 540 3.92 16.04 -10.67
N ASP A 541 3.63 17.29 -10.97
CA ASP A 541 2.80 18.19 -10.16
C ASP A 541 1.30 17.95 -10.38
N VAL A 542 0.90 16.69 -10.37
CA VAL A 542 -0.47 16.27 -10.63
C VAL A 542 -1.28 16.25 -9.34
N THR A 543 -2.18 17.21 -9.20
CA THR A 543 -3.11 17.28 -8.07
C THR A 543 -4.09 16.12 -8.06
N VAL A 544 -4.26 15.48 -6.90
CA VAL A 544 -5.24 14.43 -6.67
C VAL A 544 -6.63 15.07 -6.60
N LEU A 545 -7.47 14.80 -7.62
CA LEU A 545 -8.84 15.29 -7.70
C LEU A 545 -9.82 14.12 -7.82
N ALA A 546 -11.04 14.29 -7.26
CA ALA A 546 -12.09 13.26 -7.30
C ALA A 546 -12.41 12.83 -8.74
N ALA A 547 -12.61 13.76 -9.66
CA ALA A 547 -12.92 13.48 -11.07
C ALA A 547 -11.80 12.70 -11.80
N ARG A 548 -10.52 12.94 -11.44
CA ARG A 548 -9.40 12.16 -11.97
C ARG A 548 -9.35 10.78 -11.33
N ARG A 549 -9.62 10.69 -10.02
CA ARG A 549 -9.60 9.43 -9.27
C ARG A 549 -10.73 8.48 -9.67
N GLU A 550 -11.79 8.95 -10.28
CA GLU A 550 -12.82 8.09 -10.90
C GLU A 550 -12.26 7.24 -12.04
N LYS A 551 -11.33 7.78 -12.84
CA LYS A 551 -10.76 7.13 -14.03
C LYS A 551 -9.46 6.40 -13.79
N VAL A 552 -8.60 6.92 -12.90
CA VAL A 552 -7.26 6.40 -12.59
C VAL A 552 -7.06 6.34 -11.09
N ASP A 553 -6.05 5.60 -10.62
CA ASP A 553 -5.67 5.62 -9.20
C ASP A 553 -4.47 6.53 -8.96
N PHE A 554 -4.29 6.92 -7.71
CA PHE A 554 -3.18 7.75 -7.25
C PHE A 554 -2.48 7.08 -6.07
N SER A 555 -1.17 7.23 -6.02
CA SER A 555 -0.37 6.83 -4.86
C SER A 555 -0.64 7.70 -3.63
N ALA A 556 -0.02 7.33 -2.50
CA ALA A 556 0.18 8.23 -1.37
C ALA A 556 0.84 9.54 -1.84
N SER A 557 0.60 10.65 -1.10
CA SER A 557 1.10 11.98 -1.45
C SER A 557 2.63 12.01 -1.54
N ILE A 558 3.16 12.56 -2.64
CA ILE A 558 4.60 12.80 -2.86
C ILE A 558 5.00 14.25 -2.57
N PHE A 559 4.04 15.18 -2.56
CA PHE A 559 4.26 16.59 -2.27
C PHE A 559 2.98 17.21 -1.73
N ASP A 560 3.09 17.90 -0.59
CA ASP A 560 1.97 18.64 -0.01
C ASP A 560 1.92 20.02 -0.67
N ASN A 561 0.82 20.30 -1.35
CA ASN A 561 0.61 21.49 -2.15
C ASN A 561 -0.46 22.40 -1.57
N SER A 562 -0.44 23.66 -1.97
CA SER A 562 -1.49 24.65 -1.75
C SER A 562 -1.47 25.66 -2.89
N LEU A 563 -2.54 26.43 -3.04
CA LEU A 563 -2.58 27.49 -4.01
C LEU A 563 -2.09 28.81 -3.39
N ARG A 564 -1.48 29.66 -4.20
CA ARG A 564 -1.03 30.97 -3.82
C ARG A 564 -1.19 31.95 -4.98
N MET A 565 -1.17 33.24 -4.65
CA MET A 565 -1.27 34.31 -5.65
C MET A 565 0.07 34.98 -5.88
N VAL A 566 0.31 35.40 -7.11
CA VAL A 566 1.50 36.12 -7.52
C VAL A 566 1.09 37.38 -8.27
N THR A 567 1.77 38.49 -7.97
CA THR A 567 1.62 39.80 -8.64
C THR A 567 2.99 40.36 -9.00
N ARG A 568 2.99 41.41 -9.78
CA ARG A 568 4.23 42.18 -9.99
C ARG A 568 4.69 42.88 -8.71
N ALA A 569 5.98 42.82 -8.44
CA ALA A 569 6.60 43.70 -7.44
C ALA A 569 6.46 45.13 -7.90
N VAL A 570 5.66 45.94 -7.22
CA VAL A 570 5.55 47.39 -7.51
C VAL A 570 6.80 48.05 -6.95
N PRO A 571 7.66 48.66 -7.80
CA PRO A 571 8.75 49.46 -7.28
C PRO A 571 8.14 50.59 -6.45
N THR A 572 8.53 50.72 -5.20
CA THR A 572 8.14 51.86 -4.29
C THR A 572 8.80 53.18 -4.74
N THR A 573 8.37 53.76 -5.86
CA THR A 573 9.04 54.91 -6.49
C THR A 573 8.27 56.19 -6.42
N ASN A 574 7.09 56.31 -5.82
CA ASN A 574 6.48 57.65 -5.58
C ASN A 574 6.84 58.15 -4.19
N PHE A 575 7.98 58.81 -4.12
CA PHE A 575 8.48 59.40 -2.91
C PHE A 575 8.12 60.89 -2.89
N GLU A 576 7.15 61.28 -2.05
CA GLU A 576 6.78 62.67 -1.81
C GLU A 576 7.69 63.25 -0.73
N TRP A 577 8.36 64.40 -1.06
CA TRP A 577 9.18 65.20 -0.11
C TRP A 577 8.37 65.67 1.10
N SER A 578 7.03 65.65 0.99
CA SER A 578 6.06 66.03 2.01
C SER A 578 5.70 64.88 3.00
N ALA A 579 6.23 63.67 2.84
CA ALA A 579 5.83 62.51 3.64
C ALA A 579 5.94 62.68 5.17
N PHE A 580 6.80 63.61 5.65
CA PHE A 580 6.90 63.95 7.06
C PHE A 580 5.73 64.82 7.55
N LEU A 581 4.95 65.44 6.65
CA LEU A 581 3.75 66.21 6.98
C LEU A 581 2.47 65.33 6.98
N ASP A 582 2.52 64.16 6.35
CA ASP A 582 1.36 63.24 6.17
C ASP A 582 0.73 62.75 7.47
N PRO A 583 1.49 62.53 8.60
CA PRO A 583 0.91 62.13 9.86
C PRO A 583 -0.24 63.02 10.40
N PHE A 584 -0.27 64.33 9.95
CA PHE A 584 -1.37 65.20 10.29
C PHE A 584 -1.92 65.89 9.05
N PRO A 585 -3.25 66.00 8.91
CA PRO A 585 -3.87 66.83 7.88
C PRO A 585 -3.52 68.32 8.03
N GLY A 586 -3.46 69.09 6.93
CA GLY A 586 -3.02 70.47 6.89
C GLY A 586 -3.76 71.36 7.93
N LEU A 587 -4.99 71.12 8.24
CA LEU A 587 -5.77 71.83 9.24
C LEU A 587 -5.16 71.71 10.65
N ILE A 588 -4.63 70.53 11.01
CA ILE A 588 -3.97 70.33 12.31
C ILE A 588 -2.66 71.14 12.39
N TRP A 589 -1.86 71.13 11.30
CA TRP A 589 -0.66 71.97 11.25
C TRP A 589 -0.96 73.48 11.42
N LEU A 590 -2.04 73.97 10.79
CA LEU A 590 -2.52 75.33 10.97
C LEU A 590 -2.98 75.64 12.39
N SER A 591 -3.64 74.65 13.01
CA SER A 591 -4.09 74.75 14.41
C SER A 591 -2.91 74.80 15.38
N ILE A 592 -1.86 74.00 15.18
CA ILE A 592 -0.62 74.03 15.95
C ILE A 592 0.03 75.41 15.86
N LEU A 593 0.16 75.98 14.65
CA LEU A 593 0.68 77.26 14.41
C LEU A 593 -0.15 78.40 15.12
N GLY A 594 -1.49 78.31 15.01
CA GLY A 594 -2.42 79.20 15.69
C GLY A 594 -2.29 79.14 17.24
N ILE A 595 -2.12 77.99 17.82
CA ILE A 595 -1.89 77.79 19.25
C ILE A 595 -0.57 78.45 19.67
N ILE A 596 0.51 78.23 18.91
CA ILE A 596 1.83 78.84 19.17
C ILE A 596 1.74 80.36 19.14
N LEU A 597 1.10 80.99 18.14
CA LEU A 597 0.96 82.46 18.03
C LEU A 597 0.07 83.01 19.14
N LEU A 598 -1.08 82.35 19.43
CA LEU A 598 -2.02 82.79 20.47
C LEU A 598 -1.36 82.73 21.85
N SER A 599 -0.73 81.58 22.17
CA SER A 599 -0.05 81.44 23.45
C SER A 599 1.14 82.35 23.62
N GLY A 600 1.90 82.60 22.56
CA GLY A 600 2.99 83.61 22.55
C GLY A 600 2.52 85.02 22.83
N LEU A 601 1.39 85.47 22.26
CA LEU A 601 0.76 86.74 22.54
C LEU A 601 0.28 86.79 24.00
N LEU A 602 -0.38 85.73 24.52
CA LEU A 602 -0.85 85.72 25.89
C LEU A 602 0.28 85.72 26.92
N ILE A 603 1.37 84.96 26.67
CA ILE A 603 2.55 84.95 27.53
C ILE A 603 3.18 86.34 27.52
N SER A 604 3.32 87.03 26.39
CA SER A 604 3.83 88.38 26.29
C SER A 604 2.98 89.38 27.07
N PHE A 605 1.66 89.22 27.07
CA PHE A 605 0.73 90.05 27.78
C PHE A 605 0.80 89.83 29.30
N TYR A 606 0.80 88.59 29.79
CA TYR A 606 0.80 88.25 31.24
C TYR A 606 2.16 88.51 31.88
N GLU A 607 3.30 88.27 31.24
CA GLU A 607 4.63 88.36 31.78
C GLU A 607 5.22 89.81 31.59
N ARG A 608 4.53 90.72 30.88
CA ARG A 608 5.01 92.09 30.52
C ARG A 608 5.51 92.90 31.70
N LYS A 609 4.87 92.88 32.90
CA LYS A 609 5.18 93.62 34.08
C LYS A 609 6.06 92.91 35.10
N ASN A 610 6.06 91.61 35.11
CA ASN A 610 6.65 90.86 36.22
C ASN A 610 7.90 90.06 35.85
N ASN A 611 8.26 89.98 34.57
CA ASN A 611 9.42 89.21 34.11
C ASN A 611 10.50 90.10 33.56
N ARG A 612 11.71 89.96 34.09
CA ARG A 612 12.88 90.80 33.72
C ARG A 612 13.20 90.73 32.19
N LYS A 613 12.91 89.66 31.49
CA LYS A 613 13.09 89.43 30.05
C LYS A 613 12.18 90.40 29.24
N PHE A 614 11.04 90.83 29.79
CA PHE A 614 10.03 91.64 29.09
C PHE A 614 10.05 93.18 29.52
N ILE A 615 10.43 93.46 30.78
CA ILE A 615 10.33 94.77 31.35
C ILE A 615 11.15 95.92 30.61
N SER A 616 12.25 95.56 30.01
CA SER A 616 13.16 96.54 29.38
C SER A 616 12.99 96.68 27.87
N LYS A 617 11.96 96.05 27.25
CA LYS A 617 11.81 95.99 25.79
C LYS A 617 10.52 96.61 25.30
N GLN A 618 10.56 97.19 24.07
CA GLN A 618 9.38 97.72 23.34
C GLN A 618 8.40 96.56 23.03
N THR A 619 7.15 96.85 22.68
CA THR A 619 6.05 95.85 22.52
C THR A 619 6.33 94.81 21.44
N LEU A 620 6.87 95.14 20.30
CA LEU A 620 7.20 94.22 19.23
C LEU A 620 8.25 93.15 19.62
N PRO A 621 9.41 93.47 20.21
CA PRO A 621 10.34 92.43 20.74
C PRO A 621 9.79 91.60 21.85
N GLN A 622 8.86 92.10 22.68
CA GLN A 622 8.18 91.30 23.71
C GLN A 622 7.35 90.18 23.11
N ILE A 623 6.55 90.47 22.09
CA ILE A 623 5.76 89.53 21.32
C ILE A 623 6.65 88.45 20.67
N GLY A 624 7.77 88.87 20.06
CA GLY A 624 8.76 88.02 19.45
C GLY A 624 9.33 86.94 20.46
N ILE A 625 9.65 87.42 21.69
CA ILE A 625 10.16 86.56 22.76
C ILE A 625 9.08 85.62 23.20
N GLY A 626 7.83 86.09 23.38
CA GLY A 626 6.73 85.22 23.77
C GLY A 626 6.40 84.09 22.75
N ILE A 627 6.42 84.42 21.45
CA ILE A 627 6.25 83.51 20.35
C ILE A 627 7.39 82.49 20.33
N TYR A 628 8.65 82.98 20.47
CA TYR A 628 9.81 82.08 20.52
C TYR A 628 9.74 81.05 21.68
N ASP A 629 9.41 81.57 22.89
CA ASP A 629 9.28 80.76 24.08
C ASP A 629 8.08 79.73 23.99
N SER A 630 6.96 80.16 23.37
CA SER A 630 5.81 79.26 23.08
C SER A 630 6.20 78.19 22.07
N TYR A 631 6.94 78.58 21.01
CA TYR A 631 7.42 77.62 20.02
C TYR A 631 8.38 76.57 20.63
N GLY A 632 9.34 77.02 21.48
CA GLY A 632 10.24 76.17 22.22
C GLY A 632 9.51 75.20 23.17
N SER A 633 8.49 75.67 23.89
CA SER A 633 7.67 74.91 24.80
C SER A 633 6.82 73.85 24.07
N MET A 634 6.30 74.13 22.87
CA MET A 634 5.55 73.25 22.03
C MET A 634 6.43 72.11 21.45
N LEU A 635 7.72 72.34 21.22
CA LEU A 635 8.71 71.36 20.82
C LEU A 635 9.35 70.59 21.99
N GLY A 636 8.88 70.77 23.23
CA GLY A 636 9.38 70.10 24.42
C GLY A 636 10.68 70.64 25.00
N ASN A 637 11.14 71.82 24.49
CA ASN A 637 12.37 72.52 24.95
C ASN A 637 12.06 73.63 25.96
N ALA A 638 11.62 73.21 27.15
CA ALA A 638 11.15 74.17 28.19
C ALA A 638 12.25 74.64 29.14
N SER A 639 13.51 74.43 28.90
CA SER A 639 14.59 74.50 29.90
C SER A 639 15.07 75.86 30.36
N ASN A 640 14.66 77.01 29.75
CA ASN A 640 15.21 78.34 30.08
C ASN A 640 14.17 79.48 30.22
N PHE A 641 12.89 79.11 30.38
CA PHE A 641 11.84 80.11 30.52
C PHE A 641 11.24 80.12 31.92
N GLU A 642 11.60 81.13 32.74
CA GLU A 642 11.01 81.33 34.05
C GLU A 642 9.73 82.14 33.92
N ILE A 643 8.61 81.53 34.25
CA ILE A 643 7.28 82.15 34.30
C ILE A 643 7.05 82.58 35.72
N ASN A 644 6.84 83.94 35.89
CA ASN A 644 6.69 84.49 37.23
C ASN A 644 5.24 84.75 37.64
N THR A 645 4.31 84.75 36.66
CA THR A 645 2.86 84.95 36.93
C THR A 645 2.12 83.67 37.04
N VAL A 646 1.04 83.62 37.84
CA VAL A 646 0.20 82.43 38.03
C VAL A 646 -0.55 82.06 36.73
N GLU A 647 -1.06 83.06 36.05
CA GLU A 647 -1.77 83.01 34.77
C GLU A 647 -0.86 82.38 33.69
N GLY A 648 0.38 82.82 33.63
CA GLY A 648 1.39 82.29 32.71
C GLY A 648 1.71 80.84 33.02
N ARG A 649 1.79 80.41 34.27
CA ARG A 649 2.02 78.99 34.68
C ARG A 649 0.90 78.06 34.25
N ILE A 650 -0.36 78.54 34.40
CA ILE A 650 -1.54 77.77 33.98
C ILE A 650 -1.51 77.58 32.45
N LEU A 651 -1.25 78.68 31.72
CA LEU A 651 -1.15 78.61 30.25
C LEU A 651 -0.01 77.66 29.80
N PHE A 652 1.15 77.79 30.49
CA PHE A 652 2.29 76.89 30.18
C PHE A 652 2.00 75.41 30.45
N LEU A 653 1.26 75.09 31.54
CA LEU A 653 0.82 73.72 31.77
C LEU A 653 -0.11 73.20 30.65
N GLY A 654 -0.99 74.10 30.12
CA GLY A 654 -1.85 73.77 28.99
C GLY A 654 -1.05 73.49 27.70
N ILE A 655 -0.06 74.33 27.41
CA ILE A 655 0.85 74.16 26.23
C ILE A 655 1.64 72.85 26.38
N GLY A 656 2.17 72.55 27.58
CA GLY A 656 2.91 71.31 27.85
C GLY A 656 2.05 70.05 27.65
N PHE A 657 0.80 70.07 28.11
CA PHE A 657 -0.14 68.97 27.90
C PHE A 657 -0.47 68.76 26.41
N MET A 658 -0.77 69.81 25.70
CA MET A 658 -1.01 69.77 24.25
C MET A 658 0.24 69.31 23.47
N SER A 659 1.42 69.82 23.83
CA SER A 659 2.69 69.35 23.25
C SER A 659 2.89 67.87 23.42
N PHE A 660 2.67 67.33 24.61
CA PHE A 660 2.80 65.90 24.86
C PHE A 660 1.88 65.09 23.97
N ILE A 661 0.60 65.48 23.83
CA ILE A 661 -0.35 64.77 22.97
C ILE A 661 0.07 64.84 21.50
N PHE A 662 0.42 66.02 20.99
CA PHE A 662 0.78 66.19 19.60
C PHE A 662 2.05 65.42 19.22
N ILE A 663 3.11 65.49 20.05
CA ILE A 663 4.34 64.73 19.80
C ILE A 663 4.06 63.22 19.83
N SER A 664 3.32 62.73 20.84
CA SER A 664 3.00 61.26 20.94
C SER A 664 2.14 60.79 19.76
N THR A 665 1.12 61.56 19.37
CA THR A 665 0.28 61.23 18.21
C THR A 665 1.03 61.29 16.90
N TYR A 666 1.91 62.29 16.72
CA TYR A 666 2.77 62.39 15.55
C TYR A 666 3.69 61.17 15.42
N GLN A 667 4.36 60.78 16.52
CA GLN A 667 5.23 59.60 16.54
C GLN A 667 4.44 58.33 16.24
N ALA A 668 3.25 58.13 16.80
CA ALA A 668 2.42 56.97 16.55
C ALA A 668 1.94 56.89 15.10
N ASN A 669 1.45 58.01 14.54
CA ASN A 669 0.97 58.02 13.15
C ASN A 669 2.12 57.88 12.16
N LEU A 670 3.28 58.54 12.37
CA LEU A 670 4.44 58.38 11.53
C LEU A 670 4.97 56.94 11.52
N THR A 671 4.98 56.25 12.68
CA THR A 671 5.36 54.85 12.78
C THR A 671 4.35 53.96 12.07
N SER A 672 3.06 54.25 12.20
CA SER A 672 1.98 53.52 11.50
C SER A 672 2.13 53.69 9.99
N ASP A 673 2.33 54.91 9.49
CA ASP A 673 2.46 55.14 8.05
C ASP A 673 3.69 54.43 7.46
N PHE A 674 4.82 54.46 8.14
CA PHE A 674 6.01 53.70 7.72
C PHE A 674 5.79 52.16 7.76
N THR A 675 4.90 51.66 8.60
CA THR A 675 4.57 50.22 8.68
C THR A 675 3.57 49.86 7.59
N VAL A 676 2.55 50.66 7.35
CA VAL A 676 1.46 50.42 6.39
C VAL A 676 1.94 50.56 4.94
N VAL A 677 2.86 51.49 4.64
CA VAL A 677 3.44 51.60 3.28
C VAL A 677 4.16 50.34 2.84
N LYS A 678 4.67 49.51 3.78
CA LYS A 678 5.24 48.21 3.47
C LYS A 678 4.19 47.15 3.10
N THR A 679 2.93 47.33 3.48
CA THR A 679 1.86 46.33 3.32
C THR A 679 0.85 46.65 2.22
N ARG A 680 0.85 47.79 1.64
CA ARG A 680 0.00 48.17 0.51
C ARG A 680 0.61 47.73 -0.83
N GLY A 681 0.64 46.36 -1.06
CA GLY A 681 0.46 45.81 -2.41
C GLY A 681 -0.99 46.08 -2.84
N MET A 682 -1.22 46.35 -4.12
CA MET A 682 -2.57 46.64 -4.66
C MET A 682 -3.60 45.51 -4.37
N ILE A 683 -3.14 44.28 -4.03
CA ILE A 683 -3.93 43.11 -3.75
C ILE A 683 -3.35 42.48 -2.48
N SER A 684 -4.20 42.24 -1.47
CA SER A 684 -3.76 41.75 -0.16
C SER A 684 -4.03 40.24 0.02
N GLY A 685 -4.98 39.70 -0.68
CA GLY A 685 -5.37 38.31 -0.50
C GLY A 685 -6.47 37.81 -1.45
N LEU A 686 -6.90 36.60 -1.22
CA LEU A 686 -8.00 35.95 -1.95
C LEU A 686 -9.32 36.71 -1.80
N ASP A 687 -9.50 37.40 -0.67
CA ASP A 687 -10.74 38.12 -0.38
C ASP A 687 -10.93 39.32 -1.33
N ASP A 688 -9.86 39.97 -1.78
CA ASP A 688 -9.93 41.04 -2.74
C ASP A 688 -10.45 40.55 -4.10
N ILE A 689 -10.09 39.33 -4.48
CA ILE A 689 -10.62 38.67 -5.69
C ILE A 689 -12.10 38.33 -5.51
N LYS A 690 -12.47 37.77 -4.35
CA LYS A 690 -13.86 37.42 -4.05
C LYS A 690 -14.77 38.65 -3.95
N ASN A 691 -14.26 39.77 -3.45
CA ASN A 691 -14.97 41.04 -3.35
C ASN A 691 -15.05 41.79 -4.68
N GLY A 692 -14.35 41.32 -5.74
CA GLY A 692 -14.37 41.92 -7.06
C GLY A 692 -13.48 43.17 -7.20
N GLU A 693 -12.51 43.38 -6.31
CA GLU A 693 -11.56 44.48 -6.38
C GLU A 693 -10.61 44.33 -7.58
N VAL A 694 -10.40 43.09 -8.02
CA VAL A 694 -9.64 42.76 -9.23
C VAL A 694 -10.62 42.35 -10.35
N PRO A 695 -10.57 43.04 -11.50
CA PRO A 695 -11.41 42.67 -12.63
C PRO A 695 -11.15 41.21 -13.06
N PRO A 696 -12.19 40.36 -13.23
CA PRO A 696 -11.99 38.95 -13.51
C PRO A 696 -11.13 38.67 -14.75
N HIS A 697 -11.27 39.46 -15.81
CA HIS A 697 -10.47 39.33 -17.04
C HIS A 697 -8.97 39.69 -16.87
N ARG A 698 -8.56 40.21 -15.71
CA ARG A 698 -7.15 40.47 -15.35
C ARG A 698 -6.59 39.45 -14.36
N ILE A 699 -7.37 38.37 -14.05
CA ILE A 699 -6.94 37.27 -13.22
C ILE A 699 -6.51 36.13 -14.15
N GLY A 700 -5.25 35.74 -14.15
CA GLY A 700 -4.71 34.68 -15.01
C GLY A 700 -4.83 33.32 -14.38
N ILE A 701 -5.43 32.37 -15.11
CA ILE A 701 -5.62 30.98 -14.69
C ILE A 701 -5.27 30.04 -15.84
N VAL A 702 -4.51 29.01 -15.56
CA VAL A 702 -4.19 27.94 -16.52
C VAL A 702 -5.41 27.05 -16.69
N ILE A 703 -5.86 26.85 -17.93
CA ILE A 703 -7.04 26.05 -18.28
C ILE A 703 -6.77 24.55 -18.06
N GLU A 704 -7.84 23.79 -17.79
CA GLU A 704 -7.82 22.32 -17.51
C GLU A 704 -6.91 21.93 -16.34
N SER A 705 -6.70 22.87 -15.42
CA SER A 705 -5.94 22.64 -14.19
C SER A 705 -6.87 22.54 -12.97
N SER A 706 -6.33 22.02 -11.85
CA SER A 706 -7.02 22.07 -10.55
C SER A 706 -7.38 23.47 -10.09
N ILE A 707 -6.63 24.46 -10.58
CA ILE A 707 -6.82 25.87 -10.25
C ILE A 707 -8.06 26.44 -10.93
N GLU A 708 -8.32 26.04 -12.17
CA GLU A 708 -9.57 26.37 -12.87
C GLU A 708 -10.77 25.80 -12.13
N ASP A 709 -10.70 24.53 -11.70
CA ASP A 709 -11.78 23.89 -10.94
C ASP A 709 -12.04 24.63 -9.61
N PHE A 710 -10.99 25.03 -8.91
CA PHE A 710 -11.09 25.85 -7.70
C PHE A 710 -11.76 27.19 -7.98
N PHE A 711 -11.33 27.92 -9.00
CA PHE A 711 -11.86 29.24 -9.34
C PHE A 711 -13.33 29.16 -9.73
N LEU A 712 -13.71 28.19 -10.54
CA LEU A 712 -15.09 27.96 -10.96
C LEU A 712 -16.00 27.62 -9.78
N ARG A 713 -15.52 26.84 -8.83
CA ARG A 713 -16.27 26.41 -7.65
C ARG A 713 -16.42 27.53 -6.60
N GLU A 714 -15.30 28.19 -6.24
CA GLU A 714 -15.23 29.06 -5.06
C GLU A 714 -15.39 30.57 -5.38
N ILE A 715 -15.13 30.98 -6.62
CA ILE A 715 -15.05 32.40 -6.95
C ILE A 715 -16.13 32.80 -7.98
N SER A 716 -16.30 32.07 -9.06
CA SER A 716 -17.10 32.51 -10.19
C SER A 716 -18.44 31.78 -10.37
N ALA A 717 -18.82 30.90 -9.43
CA ALA A 717 -20.06 30.11 -9.49
C ALA A 717 -20.26 29.41 -10.85
N GLY A 718 -19.19 28.80 -11.37
CA GLY A 718 -19.22 28.00 -12.61
C GLY A 718 -19.01 28.81 -13.90
N LYS A 719 -18.77 30.11 -13.85
CA LYS A 719 -18.57 30.95 -15.04
C LYS A 719 -17.09 31.19 -15.32
N ARG A 720 -16.65 30.96 -16.56
CA ARG A 720 -15.29 31.27 -17.03
C ARG A 720 -15.14 32.78 -17.29
N THR A 721 -14.87 33.55 -16.24
CA THR A 721 -14.72 35.01 -16.32
C THR A 721 -13.25 35.47 -16.27
N PHE A 722 -12.33 34.56 -15.98
CA PHE A 722 -10.90 34.80 -15.85
C PHE A 722 -10.17 34.93 -17.20
N TYR A 723 -8.91 35.36 -17.21
CA TYR A 723 -8.04 35.35 -18.38
C TYR A 723 -7.47 33.93 -18.57
N PRO A 724 -7.84 33.20 -19.66
CA PRO A 724 -7.42 31.85 -19.89
C PRO A 724 -5.97 31.77 -20.38
N LEU A 725 -5.16 30.94 -19.72
CA LEU A 725 -3.76 30.71 -20.05
C LEU A 725 -3.54 29.25 -20.43
N ARG A 726 -2.65 28.98 -21.38
CA ARG A 726 -2.34 27.63 -21.86
C ARG A 726 -1.12 27.04 -21.20
N SER A 727 -0.21 27.89 -20.69
CA SER A 727 1.01 27.44 -20.03
C SER A 727 1.41 28.39 -18.90
N ARG A 728 2.28 27.88 -18.02
CA ARG A 728 2.85 28.69 -16.92
C ARG A 728 3.77 29.79 -17.42
N GLU A 729 4.55 29.51 -18.45
CA GLU A 729 5.42 30.52 -19.05
C GLU A 729 4.60 31.67 -19.64
N GLU A 730 3.50 31.37 -20.31
CA GLU A 730 2.55 32.38 -20.78
C GLU A 730 2.04 33.22 -19.62
N MET A 731 1.69 32.59 -18.48
CA MET A 731 1.23 33.28 -17.27
C MET A 731 2.26 34.31 -16.76
N PHE A 732 3.52 33.89 -16.60
CA PHE A 732 4.56 34.80 -16.14
C PHE A 732 4.81 35.95 -17.13
N ASN A 733 4.80 35.64 -18.43
CA ASN A 733 4.96 36.68 -19.48
C ASN A 733 3.80 37.68 -19.49
N GLN A 734 2.56 37.24 -19.37
CA GLN A 734 1.37 38.11 -19.33
C GLN A 734 1.37 38.98 -18.07
N LEU A 735 1.83 38.41 -16.94
CA LEU A 735 1.98 39.17 -15.70
C LEU A 735 3.03 40.28 -15.82
N LEU A 736 4.20 39.97 -16.39
CA LEU A 736 5.28 40.94 -16.60
C LEU A 736 4.89 42.02 -17.61
N ASN A 737 4.14 41.66 -18.65
CA ASN A 737 3.65 42.58 -19.69
C ASN A 737 2.43 43.43 -19.27
N ASN A 738 1.96 43.32 -18.02
CA ASN A 738 0.82 44.08 -17.50
C ASN A 738 -0.53 43.77 -18.16
N ILE A 739 -0.70 42.56 -18.72
CA ILE A 739 -1.96 42.10 -19.30
C ILE A 739 -2.87 41.53 -18.21
N ILE A 740 -2.29 40.84 -17.26
CA ILE A 740 -2.96 40.37 -16.03
C ILE A 740 -2.33 41.02 -14.81
N ASP A 741 -3.11 41.22 -13.75
CA ASP A 741 -2.61 41.82 -12.50
C ASP A 741 -2.24 40.79 -11.46
N VAL A 742 -2.95 39.69 -11.44
CA VAL A 742 -2.74 38.58 -10.50
C VAL A 742 -2.88 37.24 -11.24
N ALA A 743 -2.08 36.27 -10.80
CA ALA A 743 -2.26 34.86 -11.20
C ALA A 743 -2.33 33.97 -9.97
N ILE A 744 -3.10 32.91 -10.09
CA ILE A 744 -3.25 31.87 -9.05
C ILE A 744 -2.56 30.62 -9.56
N MET A 745 -1.71 30.01 -8.72
CA MET A 745 -1.00 28.79 -9.06
C MET A 745 -0.50 28.05 -7.80
N ASP A 746 0.05 26.86 -8.02
CA ASP A 746 0.67 26.02 -7.00
C ASP A 746 1.78 26.78 -6.25
N ALA A 747 1.70 26.78 -4.92
CA ALA A 747 2.59 27.54 -4.06
C ALA A 747 4.07 27.18 -4.27
N GLY A 748 4.37 25.87 -4.41
CA GLY A 748 5.75 25.41 -4.62
C GLY A 748 6.36 25.95 -5.91
N VAL A 749 5.61 25.99 -7.01
CA VAL A 749 6.06 26.55 -8.30
C VAL A 749 6.27 28.05 -8.19
N LEU A 750 5.33 28.78 -7.56
CA LEU A 750 5.42 30.22 -7.39
C LEU A 750 6.57 30.64 -6.47
N GLU A 751 6.78 29.91 -5.37
CA GLU A 751 7.90 30.17 -4.45
C GLU A 751 9.23 30.04 -5.17
N TYR A 752 9.42 28.98 -5.94
CA TYR A 752 10.63 28.80 -6.74
C TYR A 752 10.76 29.87 -7.83
N ALA A 753 9.68 30.15 -8.57
CA ALA A 753 9.70 31.15 -9.66
C ALA A 753 10.07 32.53 -9.17
N THR A 754 9.52 33.00 -8.02
CA THR A 754 9.77 34.34 -7.46
C THR A 754 11.11 34.46 -6.76
N THR A 755 11.68 33.36 -6.26
CA THR A 755 13.00 33.40 -5.59
C THR A 755 14.16 33.10 -6.51
N SER A 756 13.93 32.43 -7.66
CA SER A 756 15.02 31.91 -8.48
C SER A 756 14.99 32.39 -9.94
N ILE A 757 13.84 32.78 -10.51
CA ILE A 757 13.70 33.09 -11.94
C ILE A 757 13.20 34.57 -12.15
N TYR A 758 12.07 34.90 -11.54
CA TYR A 758 11.35 36.17 -11.78
C TYR A 758 11.40 37.08 -10.57
N CYS A 759 12.55 37.73 -10.36
CA CYS A 759 12.78 38.63 -9.21
C CYS A 759 11.85 39.86 -9.14
N ASN A 760 11.16 40.19 -10.24
CA ASN A 760 10.19 41.26 -10.34
C ASN A 760 8.74 40.84 -9.97
N LEU A 761 8.56 39.62 -9.52
CA LEU A 761 7.27 39.10 -9.05
C LEU A 761 7.30 38.94 -7.54
N THR A 762 6.16 39.09 -6.90
CA THR A 762 6.00 38.92 -5.45
C THR A 762 4.77 38.08 -5.14
N LEU A 763 4.88 37.23 -4.10
CA LEU A 763 3.76 36.46 -3.59
C LEU A 763 2.86 37.32 -2.74
N VAL A 764 1.55 37.09 -2.86
CA VAL A 764 0.53 37.87 -2.15
C VAL A 764 -0.39 36.96 -1.37
N GLY A 765 -0.75 37.36 -0.19
CA GLY A 765 -1.67 36.66 0.69
C GLY A 765 -1.10 35.37 1.28
N ALA A 766 -1.91 34.71 2.11
CA ALA A 766 -1.63 33.39 2.64
C ALA A 766 -1.91 32.32 1.58
N SER A 767 -1.34 31.13 1.74
CA SER A 767 -1.69 29.96 0.93
C SER A 767 -3.10 29.47 1.29
N PHE A 768 -3.83 29.00 0.28
CA PHE A 768 -5.21 28.52 0.40
C PHE A 768 -5.39 27.23 -0.41
N ASP A 769 -6.52 26.55 -0.29
CA ASP A 769 -6.87 25.30 -0.97
C ASP A 769 -5.76 24.25 -0.86
N GLN A 770 -5.61 23.67 0.34
CA GLN A 770 -4.61 22.63 0.57
C GLN A 770 -4.94 21.37 -0.23
N SER A 771 -3.98 20.88 -0.96
CA SER A 771 -4.08 19.71 -1.83
C SER A 771 -2.79 18.89 -1.76
N ALA A 772 -2.74 17.79 -2.50
CA ALA A 772 -1.55 16.95 -2.56
C ALA A 772 -1.28 16.50 -4.00
N PHE A 773 -0.01 16.37 -4.34
CA PHE A 773 0.40 15.70 -5.57
C PHE A 773 0.61 14.22 -5.30
N GLY A 774 0.13 13.38 -6.23
CA GLY A 774 0.28 11.93 -6.22
C GLY A 774 0.81 11.40 -7.53
N ILE A 775 1.40 10.22 -7.50
CA ILE A 775 1.77 9.48 -8.70
C ILE A 775 0.50 8.90 -9.31
N MET A 776 0.21 9.23 -10.58
CA MET A 776 -0.93 8.71 -11.30
C MET A 776 -0.61 7.32 -11.85
N ILE A 777 -1.48 6.35 -11.59
CA ILE A 777 -1.34 4.93 -11.95
C ILE A 777 -2.65 4.39 -12.52
N PRO A 778 -2.64 3.29 -13.29
CA PRO A 778 -3.87 2.64 -13.76
C PRO A 778 -4.78 2.22 -12.60
N LYS A 779 -6.09 2.13 -12.88
CA LYS A 779 -7.05 1.58 -11.91
C LYS A 779 -6.65 0.17 -11.49
N ASN A 780 -6.75 -0.09 -10.17
CA ASN A 780 -6.43 -1.40 -9.58
C ASN A 780 -5.01 -1.88 -9.95
N TRP A 781 -4.03 -0.95 -9.97
CA TRP A 781 -2.67 -1.31 -10.30
C TRP A 781 -2.08 -2.27 -9.27
N LEU A 782 -1.56 -3.40 -9.75
CA LEU A 782 -1.07 -4.52 -8.95
C LEU A 782 -0.08 -4.13 -7.84
N PHE A 783 0.73 -3.10 -8.10
CA PHE A 783 1.83 -2.69 -7.22
C PHE A 783 1.52 -1.43 -6.39
N GLN A 784 0.26 -0.96 -6.41
CA GLN A 784 -0.15 0.27 -5.73
C GLN A 784 0.22 0.24 -4.24
N GLN A 785 -0.09 -0.83 -3.53
CA GLN A 785 0.21 -0.93 -2.10
C GLN A 785 1.71 -0.90 -1.80
N VAL A 786 2.52 -1.58 -2.63
CA VAL A 786 3.98 -1.55 -2.46
C VAL A 786 4.52 -0.15 -2.72
N LEU A 787 3.97 0.55 -3.72
CA LEU A 787 4.33 1.94 -4.02
C LEU A 787 3.98 2.85 -2.84
N ASP A 788 2.77 2.73 -2.29
CA ASP A 788 2.30 3.55 -1.17
C ASP A 788 3.13 3.32 0.09
N VAL A 789 3.41 2.07 0.45
CA VAL A 789 4.28 1.74 1.59
C VAL A 789 5.70 2.27 1.37
N THR A 790 6.23 2.20 0.14
CA THR A 790 7.56 2.72 -0.18
C THR A 790 7.59 4.24 -0.05
N ILE A 791 6.57 4.95 -0.55
CA ILE A 791 6.45 6.41 -0.42
C ILE A 791 6.38 6.82 1.06
N LEU A 792 5.58 6.13 1.87
CA LEU A 792 5.49 6.39 3.31
C LEU A 792 6.82 6.16 4.02
N SER A 793 7.52 5.06 3.69
CA SER A 793 8.87 4.79 4.23
C SER A 793 9.88 5.90 3.86
N LEU A 794 9.87 6.37 2.60
CA LEU A 794 10.72 7.48 2.18
C LEU A 794 10.37 8.79 2.90
N ARG A 795 9.09 9.00 3.26
CA ARG A 795 8.65 10.13 4.07
C ARG A 795 9.17 10.06 5.49
N GLU A 796 9.07 8.88 6.13
CA GLU A 796 9.61 8.62 7.47
C GLU A 796 11.14 8.76 7.52
N ASP A 797 11.84 8.32 6.47
CA ASP A 797 13.29 8.48 6.29
C ASP A 797 13.72 9.96 6.04
N GLY A 798 12.75 10.89 5.91
CA GLY A 798 12.99 12.31 5.70
C GLY A 798 13.49 12.66 4.28
N VAL A 799 13.34 11.75 3.32
CA VAL A 799 13.81 11.96 1.93
C VAL A 799 13.09 13.14 1.27
N PHE A 800 11.77 13.25 1.45
CA PHE A 800 11.00 14.37 0.87
C PHE A 800 11.45 15.73 1.41
N PHE A 801 11.82 15.80 2.68
CA PHE A 801 12.38 17.04 3.25
C PHE A 801 13.72 17.39 2.59
N LYS A 802 14.60 16.41 2.40
CA LYS A 802 15.91 16.61 1.72
C LYS A 802 15.73 17.05 0.26
N LEU A 803 14.80 16.42 -0.45
CA LEU A 803 14.49 16.79 -1.85
C LEU A 803 13.92 18.21 -1.95
N LYS A 804 13.00 18.57 -1.04
CA LYS A 804 12.45 19.94 -0.98
C LYS A 804 13.54 20.96 -0.66
N ALA A 805 14.41 20.68 0.30
CA ALA A 805 15.54 21.55 0.63
C ALA A 805 16.50 21.73 -0.56
N LYS A 806 16.80 20.64 -1.29
CA LYS A 806 17.70 20.67 -2.45
C LYS A 806 17.16 21.53 -3.60
N TRP A 807 15.86 21.40 -3.92
CA TRP A 807 15.32 21.96 -5.15
C TRP A 807 14.50 23.25 -4.98
N PHE A 808 13.96 23.53 -3.79
CA PHE A 808 13.08 24.69 -3.53
C PHE A 808 13.75 25.81 -2.72
N GLN A 809 14.89 25.58 -2.07
CA GLN A 809 15.57 26.57 -1.23
C GLN A 809 16.71 27.30 -1.95
N THR A 810 16.80 27.23 -3.28
CA THR A 810 17.80 27.95 -4.06
C THR A 810 17.36 29.41 -4.26
N ASN A 811 17.97 30.37 -3.54
CA ASN A 811 17.71 31.80 -3.67
C ASN A 811 18.70 32.41 -4.64
N TYR A 812 18.37 32.46 -5.92
CA TYR A 812 19.18 33.19 -6.95
C TYR A 812 18.80 34.65 -7.05
N CYS A 813 17.56 35.05 -6.78
CA CYS A 813 17.19 36.42 -6.61
C CYS A 813 17.85 36.91 -5.32
N SER A 814 18.91 37.71 -5.42
CA SER A 814 19.40 38.44 -4.26
C SER A 814 18.18 39.13 -3.66
N GLN A 815 17.75 38.61 -2.51
CA GLN A 815 16.73 39.33 -1.78
C GLN A 815 17.30 40.73 -1.57
N SER A 816 16.77 41.70 -2.29
CA SER A 816 16.65 43.05 -1.79
C SER A 816 15.76 43.09 -0.53
N ALA A 817 15.63 41.98 0.14
CA ALA A 817 14.97 41.76 1.43
C ALA A 817 15.76 42.37 2.59
N ASP A 818 16.93 42.89 2.35
CA ASP A 818 17.53 43.98 3.11
C ASP A 818 17.08 45.35 2.62
N SER A 819 15.92 45.58 2.06
CA SER A 819 15.12 46.76 2.39
C SER A 819 14.76 46.64 3.90
N SER A 820 15.81 46.38 4.65
CA SER A 820 15.99 46.64 6.04
C SER A 820 15.18 47.86 6.45
N THR A 821 14.70 47.85 7.61
CA THR A 821 14.39 48.89 8.55
C THR A 821 15.22 50.19 8.45
N LYS A 822 16.20 50.35 7.52
CA LYS A 822 17.01 51.56 7.29
C LYS A 822 16.18 52.58 6.52
N VAL A 823 15.80 53.65 7.25
CA VAL A 823 15.15 54.84 6.64
C VAL A 823 16.10 55.43 5.63
N SER A 824 15.69 55.52 4.37
CA SER A 824 16.52 56.09 3.30
C SER A 824 16.76 57.58 3.53
N PHE A 825 17.94 58.10 3.19
CA PHE A 825 18.22 59.54 3.23
C PHE A 825 17.19 60.35 2.43
N ARG A 826 16.63 59.83 1.36
CA ARG A 826 15.53 60.40 0.61
C ARG A 826 14.27 60.62 1.42
N GLN A 827 13.97 59.74 2.38
CA GLN A 827 12.78 59.80 3.25
C GLN A 827 12.89 60.85 4.35
N MET A 828 14.12 61.20 4.75
CA MET A 828 14.40 62.18 5.79
C MET A 828 15.05 63.47 5.22
N GLY A 829 15.10 63.59 3.89
CA GLY A 829 15.75 64.72 3.24
C GLY A 829 15.08 66.07 3.48
N ALA A 830 13.74 66.10 3.57
CA ALA A 830 12.99 67.35 3.78
C ALA A 830 13.26 68.04 5.14
N PRO A 831 13.31 67.36 6.29
CA PRO A 831 13.76 68.00 7.56
C PRO A 831 15.16 68.59 7.48
N PHE A 832 16.11 67.95 6.78
CA PHE A 832 17.43 68.50 6.56
C PHE A 832 17.39 69.75 5.66
N ALA A 833 16.56 69.74 4.61
CA ALA A 833 16.40 70.95 3.74
C ALA A 833 15.78 72.09 4.53
N ILE A 834 14.79 71.89 5.38
CA ILE A 834 14.19 72.89 6.25
C ILE A 834 15.24 73.43 7.21
N PHE A 835 16.08 72.61 7.82
CA PHE A 835 17.19 73.07 8.65
C PHE A 835 18.15 74.05 7.88
N ILE A 836 18.51 73.65 6.66
CA ILE A 836 19.38 74.52 5.79
C ILE A 836 18.70 75.88 5.51
N VAL A 837 17.38 75.85 5.23
CA VAL A 837 16.64 77.15 5.02
C VAL A 837 16.69 78.04 6.28
N PHE A 838 16.52 77.42 7.48
CA PHE A 838 16.66 78.20 8.72
C PHE A 838 18.08 78.72 8.93
N VAL A 839 19.11 77.93 8.60
CA VAL A 839 20.51 78.46 8.65
C VAL A 839 20.73 79.63 7.68
N ILE A 840 20.22 79.47 6.44
CA ILE A 840 20.34 80.62 5.43
C ILE A 840 19.59 81.85 5.93
N LEU A 841 18.37 81.66 6.43
CA LEU A 841 17.57 82.78 6.96
C LEU A 841 18.28 83.47 8.13
N SER A 842 18.83 82.66 9.07
CA SER A 842 19.64 83.21 10.17
C SER A 842 20.82 83.99 9.70
N LEU A 843 21.56 83.54 8.71
CA LEU A 843 22.66 84.22 8.10
C LEU A 843 22.20 85.52 7.39
N LEU A 844 21.08 85.45 6.67
CA LEU A 844 20.51 86.65 6.02
C LEU A 844 20.10 87.72 7.06
N VAL A 845 19.44 87.37 8.12
CA VAL A 845 19.05 88.24 9.20
C VAL A 845 20.28 88.80 9.91
N PHE A 846 21.31 88.00 10.14
CA PHE A 846 22.59 88.48 10.69
C PHE A 846 23.24 89.55 9.76
N VAL A 847 23.32 89.22 8.49
CA VAL A 847 23.89 90.18 7.49
C VAL A 847 23.00 91.39 7.41
N PHE A 848 21.70 91.30 7.39
CA PHE A 848 20.78 92.40 7.38
C PHE A 848 20.95 93.37 8.61
N ILE A 849 21.00 92.75 9.80
CA ILE A 849 21.23 93.45 11.04
C ILE A 849 22.59 94.18 10.99
N ARG A 850 23.66 93.57 10.51
CA ARG A 850 24.98 94.19 10.35
C ARG A 850 24.98 95.37 9.33
N ILE A 851 24.31 95.17 8.21
CA ILE A 851 24.16 96.20 7.21
C ILE A 851 23.37 97.39 7.82
N PHE A 852 22.26 97.09 8.52
CA PHE A 852 21.41 98.09 9.16
C PHE A 852 22.16 98.85 10.27
N GLU A 853 22.96 98.16 11.11
CA GLU A 853 23.84 98.76 12.09
C GLU A 853 24.92 99.63 11.45
N ASN A 854 25.49 99.17 10.33
CA ASN A 854 26.48 99.94 9.59
C ASN A 854 25.86 101.22 8.88
N CYS A 855 24.65 101.04 8.31
CA CYS A 855 23.90 102.15 7.78
C CYS A 855 23.54 103.15 8.88
N ARG A 856 23.14 102.67 10.06
CA ARG A 856 22.84 103.51 11.23
C ARG A 856 24.07 104.21 11.79
N LYS A 857 25.21 103.50 11.83
CA LYS A 857 26.51 104.11 12.19
C LYS A 857 26.98 105.17 11.14
N SER A 858 26.77 104.91 9.86
CA SER A 858 27.05 105.88 8.80
C SER A 858 26.15 107.10 8.91
N HIS A 859 24.86 106.93 9.22
CA HIS A 859 23.95 108.02 9.39
C HIS A 859 24.27 108.89 10.67
N ASN A 860 24.72 108.24 11.75
CA ASN A 860 25.17 108.88 12.98
C ASN A 860 26.54 109.54 12.81
N ASN A 861 27.44 108.98 12.00
CA ASN A 861 28.73 109.60 11.68
C ASN A 861 28.61 110.82 10.75
N THR A 862 27.52 110.93 9.97
CA THR A 862 27.21 112.12 9.17
C THR A 862 26.63 113.24 10.07
N PHE A 863 25.97 112.89 11.21
CA PHE A 863 25.42 113.88 12.17
C PHE A 863 26.49 114.42 13.17
N THR A 864 27.53 113.61 13.46
CA THR A 864 28.60 113.95 14.42
C THR A 864 29.72 114.76 13.74
N ARG A 865 29.77 114.88 12.43
CA ARG A 865 30.74 115.79 11.74
C ARG A 865 30.32 117.21 11.60
N ILE A 866 29.17 117.71 12.10
CA ILE A 866 28.68 119.07 12.10
C ILE A 866 28.84 119.79 13.46
N ILE A 867 29.16 119.05 14.57
CA ILE A 867 29.39 119.61 15.89
C ILE A 867 30.65 119.06 16.51
N SER A 868 31.80 119.47 16.04
CA SER A 868 33.05 119.44 16.81
C SER A 868 34.08 120.40 16.16
N ILE A 869 33.84 121.70 16.34
CA ILE A 869 34.86 122.65 16.44
C ILE A 869 34.64 123.27 17.85
N SER A 870 35.51 122.96 18.77
CA SER A 870 36.01 123.58 19.94
C SER A 870 36.24 122.73 21.16
N THR A 871 37.54 122.95 21.62
CA THR A 871 38.08 122.59 22.96
C THR A 871 38.49 121.24 23.26
N VAL A 872 39.75 120.83 23.17
CA VAL A 872 41.01 121.00 23.90
C VAL A 872 40.94 120.48 25.32
N SER A 873 41.90 119.64 25.61
CA SER A 873 42.65 119.28 26.83
C SER A 873 42.09 118.26 27.80
N SER A 874 42.90 117.38 28.07
CA SER A 874 43.76 116.95 29.16
C SER A 874 43.28 115.64 29.93
N ASP A 875 44.21 114.93 29.91
CA ASP A 875 44.81 114.11 30.99
C ASP A 875 44.16 112.79 31.39
N ASN A 876 44.95 111.74 31.16
CA ASN A 876 45.56 110.78 32.06
C ASN A 876 44.69 109.71 32.80
N ASP A 877 45.10 108.57 32.53
CA ASP A 877 45.79 107.53 33.33
C ASP A 877 44.93 106.39 33.96
N ILE A 878 45.41 105.29 33.66
CA ILE A 878 45.89 104.18 34.55
C ILE A 878 44.92 103.01 34.80
N ILE A 879 45.36 101.80 34.27
CA ILE A 879 45.55 100.57 34.90
C ILE A 879 44.25 99.76 35.25
N SER A 880 44.08 98.57 34.84
CA SER A 880 44.62 97.27 34.78
C SER A 880 43.54 96.20 35.02
N ARG A 881 43.69 95.13 34.28
CA ARG A 881 43.53 93.68 34.67
C ARG A 881 42.20 93.18 35.38
N LEU A 882 41.46 92.29 34.71
CA LEU A 882 41.41 90.89 34.77
C LEU A 882 40.27 90.43 33.92
#